data_5fd9c0146b79758c5672599b1127e212
#
_entry.id   5fd9c0146b79758c5672599b1127e212
#
_cell.length_a   1.000
_cell.length_b   1.000
_cell.length_c   1.000
_cell.angle_alpha   90.00
_cell.angle_beta   90.00
_cell.angle_gamma   90.00
#
_symmetry.space_group_name_H-M   'P 1'
#
loop_
_entity.id
_entity.type
_entity.pdbx_description
1 polymer ?
#
loop_
_entity_poly.entity_id
_entity_poly.type
_entity_poly.pdbx_seq_one_letter_code
_entity_poly.pdbx_strand_id
1 'polypeptide(L)'
;MLSKAAVRARPSVLWCYKKDLGFSSNRKKRMKQLQKKIKTGTLNLNQDDPFELFVAATNIRYCYYNETHKILGNTYGMCVLQDFEALTPNLLARTVETVEGGGIVVILLRTMKSLKQLYTMTMDVHSRYRTEAHQDVVGRFNERFILSLASCKNCVVIDDQLNILPVSTHMANIKPVPPKTQDGLPPREQELKDLKESLQDTQPVGVLVDACRTMDQAKAVLKFIEAISEKTLRSTVALTAARGRGKSAALGLAVAGAVAFGYSNIFVTSPSPDNLHTMFEFIFKGFDALQYQEHLDYEIIQSLNPEFNKAVVRVNIFKEHRQTIQYIHPGDAVKLGQAELLVIDEAAAIPLPLVKKLLGPYLVFMASTINGYEGTGRSLSLKLIQQLRQQSADSQQSMSAENRTTNTARLAAARSLHEVSLHESIRYSPGDPVEKWLNELLCLDCLNIPRLISGCPLPQTCELYYVNRDTLFCYHKASEAFLQRLMALYVASHYKNSPNDLQMLSDAPAHHLFCLLPPVPPTQNSLPEVLAVVQVCLEGEISRQSILNGLSRGKKASGDLIPWTVSEQFQDPEFGTLSGGRVVRIAVNPDYQGMGYGSRALQLLQMYYEGKFPMMDESTQSNHNEITSVSSEAVSLLEEVITPRKELPPLLLKLSERRAEKLDYLGVSYGLTAQLLKFWKKAGYIPVYLRQTPNDLTGEHSCVMLKELNTDENPEQSQWLSAFSKDFRRRFLSLLSYQFSNFHPSLALSILQNKNSSELAAHFSPYDLKRLELYSRSMVDYHLIMDLVPTVARVFFLKQLGDMSLSAAQCNEAATEFEERHKQDMEKVKEMDLEQYKIRGDDEEWDQVLKKAGSTAIVSIKSDKKRKWEGGTPIASNGAPQHGKLKKKETQHGKFKKNKHGKFGKKA
;
A
#
# COMPACT_ATOMS: atom_id res chain seq x y z
N MET A 1 30.94 -23.39 15.75
CA MET A 1 31.00 -24.35 14.63
C MET A 1 31.35 -23.66 13.32
N LEU A 2 30.59 -22.68 12.86
CA LEU A 2 30.84 -21.95 11.57
C LEU A 2 32.22 -21.28 11.52
N SER A 3 32.77 -20.79 12.63
CA SER A 3 34.09 -20.16 12.67
C SER A 3 35.29 -21.13 12.51
N LYS A 4 35.07 -22.44 12.71
CA LYS A 4 36.09 -23.48 12.59
C LYS A 4 36.05 -24.24 11.26
N ALA A 5 35.03 -24.04 10.45
CA ALA A 5 34.89 -24.69 9.15
C ALA A 5 35.86 -24.05 8.12
N ALA A 6 37.00 -24.68 7.93
CA ALA A 6 38.05 -24.18 7.01
C ALA A 6 37.73 -24.38 5.51
N VAL A 7 36.59 -24.98 5.18
CA VAL A 7 36.31 -25.51 3.83
C VAL A 7 35.32 -24.64 3.02
N ARG A 8 34.57 -23.71 3.65
CA ARG A 8 33.64 -22.81 2.94
C ARG A 8 33.85 -21.36 3.35
N ALA A 9 33.60 -20.45 2.42
CA ALA A 9 33.51 -19.04 2.75
C ALA A 9 32.53 -18.82 3.90
N ARG A 10 32.91 -17.98 4.87
CA ARG A 10 32.04 -17.69 6.02
C ARG A 10 30.75 -17.04 5.55
N PRO A 11 29.57 -17.49 6.07
CA PRO A 11 28.30 -16.94 5.65
C PRO A 11 28.20 -15.45 6.02
N SER A 12 27.57 -14.66 5.17
CA SER A 12 27.15 -13.32 5.52
C SER A 12 26.04 -13.38 6.56
N VAL A 13 26.09 -12.49 7.56
CA VAL A 13 25.13 -12.48 8.67
C VAL A 13 24.33 -11.20 8.65
N LEU A 14 23.00 -11.33 8.71
CA LEU A 14 22.09 -10.22 8.97
C LEU A 14 21.76 -10.21 10.47
N TRP A 15 22.01 -9.10 11.17
CA TRP A 15 21.67 -8.95 12.57
C TRP A 15 20.66 -7.82 12.75
N CYS A 16 19.41 -8.18 13.07
CA CYS A 16 18.33 -7.23 13.28
C CYS A 16 18.07 -6.97 14.76
N TYR A 17 17.88 -5.72 15.13
CA TYR A 17 17.69 -5.29 16.52
C TYR A 17 16.88 -3.99 16.61
N LYS A 18 16.34 -3.73 17.82
CA LYS A 18 15.60 -2.51 18.15
C LYS A 18 16.49 -1.43 18.77
N LYS A 19 17.35 -1.82 19.71
CA LYS A 19 18.23 -0.91 20.46
C LYS A 19 19.68 -1.20 20.11
N ASP A 20 20.52 -0.16 20.12
CA ASP A 20 21.98 -0.33 19.88
C ASP A 20 22.52 -1.46 20.77
N LEU A 21 23.35 -2.31 20.19
CA LEU A 21 23.98 -3.45 20.85
C LEU A 21 24.86 -3.09 22.04
N GLY A 22 24.95 -1.79 22.37
CA GLY A 22 25.63 -1.30 23.58
C GLY A 22 27.12 -1.67 23.64
N PHE A 23 27.77 -1.92 22.50
CA PHE A 23 29.21 -2.16 22.49
C PHE A 23 29.95 -0.96 23.02
N SER A 24 30.55 -1.08 24.18
CA SER A 24 31.40 -0.06 24.77
C SER A 24 32.49 0.38 23.80
N SER A 25 32.94 1.62 23.92
CA SER A 25 34.06 2.14 23.07
C SER A 25 35.29 1.25 23.13
N ASN A 26 35.55 0.63 24.30
CA ASN A 26 36.65 -0.30 24.48
C ASN A 26 36.40 -1.62 23.71
N ARG A 27 35.20 -2.15 23.71
CA ARG A 27 34.84 -3.35 22.93
C ARG A 27 34.93 -3.08 21.42
N LYS A 28 34.51 -1.92 20.97
CA LYS A 28 34.68 -1.48 19.55
C LYS A 28 36.17 -1.37 19.15
N LYS A 29 37.03 -0.85 20.05
CA LYS A 29 38.48 -0.80 19.81
C LYS A 29 39.10 -2.20 19.75
N ARG A 30 38.71 -3.10 20.68
CA ARG A 30 39.20 -4.48 20.72
C ARG A 30 38.79 -5.26 19.46
N MET A 31 37.58 -5.11 19.00
CA MET A 31 37.10 -5.69 17.74
C MET A 31 37.92 -5.21 16.53
N LYS A 32 38.27 -3.92 16.46
CA LYS A 32 39.11 -3.39 15.38
C LYS A 32 40.54 -3.97 15.46
N GLN A 33 41.06 -4.20 16.66
CA GLN A 33 42.36 -4.86 16.85
C GLN A 33 42.32 -6.33 16.43
N LEU A 34 41.24 -7.06 16.79
CA LEU A 34 41.03 -8.44 16.35
C LEU A 34 40.90 -8.53 14.82
N GLN A 35 40.15 -7.64 14.18
CA GLN A 35 40.09 -7.57 12.71
C GLN A 35 41.46 -7.35 12.06
N LYS A 36 42.34 -6.52 12.66
CA LYS A 36 43.72 -6.37 12.18
C LYS A 36 44.52 -7.68 12.37
N LYS A 37 44.45 -8.33 13.54
CA LYS A 37 45.10 -9.63 13.79
C LYS A 37 44.66 -10.74 12.83
N ILE A 38 43.36 -10.78 12.49
CA ILE A 38 42.80 -11.71 11.50
C ILE A 38 43.44 -11.44 10.11
N LYS A 39 43.50 -10.16 9.70
CA LYS A 39 44.09 -9.78 8.41
C LYS A 39 45.61 -10.05 8.33
N THR A 40 46.31 -10.00 9.45
CA THR A 40 47.77 -10.26 9.52
C THR A 40 48.12 -11.73 9.82
N GLY A 41 47.13 -12.60 9.99
CA GLY A 41 47.34 -14.02 10.27
C GLY A 41 47.92 -14.34 11.66
N THR A 42 48.01 -13.36 12.58
CA THR A 42 48.64 -13.50 13.91
C THR A 42 47.65 -13.82 15.03
N LEU A 43 46.56 -14.54 14.72
CA LEU A 43 45.48 -14.84 15.66
C LEU A 43 45.77 -16.10 16.51
N ASN A 44 45.77 -15.97 17.84
CA ASN A 44 45.83 -17.09 18.76
C ASN A 44 44.40 -17.52 19.19
N LEU A 45 43.87 -18.58 18.60
CA LEU A 45 42.51 -19.12 18.79
C LEU A 45 42.20 -19.53 20.26
N ASN A 46 43.19 -19.69 21.14
CA ASN A 46 42.97 -20.19 22.50
C ASN A 46 42.83 -19.08 23.56
N GLN A 47 43.04 -17.82 23.20
CA GLN A 47 43.01 -16.68 24.16
C GLN A 47 41.90 -15.68 23.95
N ASP A 48 41.21 -15.68 22.78
CA ASP A 48 40.22 -14.69 22.45
C ASP A 48 38.80 -15.29 22.62
N ASP A 49 37.86 -14.48 23.13
CA ASP A 49 36.43 -14.82 23.29
C ASP A 49 35.85 -15.31 21.94
N PRO A 50 35.25 -16.52 21.88
CA PRO A 50 34.68 -17.06 20.66
C PRO A 50 33.64 -16.12 19.98
N PHE A 51 32.90 -15.35 20.77
CA PHE A 51 31.90 -14.42 20.27
C PHE A 51 32.56 -13.19 19.60
N GLU A 52 33.63 -12.64 20.22
CA GLU A 52 34.39 -11.54 19.64
C GLU A 52 35.10 -12.00 18.35
N LEU A 53 35.57 -13.23 18.29
CA LEU A 53 36.15 -13.82 17.08
C LEU A 53 35.09 -13.97 15.98
N PHE A 54 33.90 -14.45 16.31
CA PHE A 54 32.79 -14.55 15.36
C PHE A 54 32.45 -13.19 14.76
N VAL A 55 32.25 -12.17 15.61
CA VAL A 55 31.89 -10.81 15.16
C VAL A 55 33.01 -10.15 14.34
N ALA A 56 34.30 -10.38 14.71
CA ALA A 56 35.44 -9.80 14.01
C ALA A 56 35.73 -10.48 12.66
N ALA A 57 35.45 -11.77 12.55
CA ALA A 57 35.79 -12.59 11.41
C ALA A 57 34.66 -12.75 10.39
N THR A 58 33.45 -12.36 10.74
CA THR A 58 32.27 -12.55 9.92
C THR A 58 31.80 -11.22 9.32
N ASN A 59 31.31 -11.23 8.09
CA ASN A 59 30.68 -10.05 7.51
C ASN A 59 29.26 -9.93 8.06
N ILE A 60 29.07 -9.05 9.05
CA ILE A 60 27.79 -8.83 9.71
C ILE A 60 27.21 -7.50 9.24
N ARG A 61 26.01 -7.56 8.65
CA ARG A 61 25.18 -6.38 8.38
C ARG A 61 24.26 -6.15 9.57
N TYR A 62 24.50 -5.10 10.33
CA TYR A 62 23.62 -4.66 11.41
C TYR A 62 22.49 -3.81 10.81
N CYS A 63 21.25 -4.14 11.19
CA CYS A 63 20.07 -3.49 10.68
C CYS A 63 19.07 -3.19 11.80
N TYR A 64 18.63 -1.95 11.92
CA TYR A 64 17.51 -1.62 12.78
C TYR A 64 16.20 -2.14 12.18
N TYR A 65 15.23 -2.56 13.02
CA TYR A 65 13.95 -3.05 12.53
C TYR A 65 13.18 -2.04 11.66
N ASN A 66 13.29 -0.74 11.94
CA ASN A 66 12.69 0.31 11.12
C ASN A 66 13.38 0.51 9.76
N GLU A 67 14.61 0.02 9.59
CA GLU A 67 15.40 0.13 8.36
C GLU A 67 15.42 -1.15 7.51
N THR A 68 14.61 -2.14 7.87
CA THR A 68 14.58 -3.43 7.14
C THR A 68 14.15 -3.32 5.68
N HIS A 69 13.63 -2.19 5.23
CA HIS A 69 13.42 -1.92 3.80
C HIS A 69 14.73 -1.90 3.00
N LYS A 70 15.86 -1.60 3.65
CA LYS A 70 17.20 -1.56 3.03
C LYS A 70 17.83 -2.94 2.78
N ILE A 71 17.25 -4.03 3.35
CA ILE A 71 17.76 -5.38 3.11
C ILE A 71 17.08 -6.11 1.94
N LEU A 72 16.12 -5.47 1.30
CA LEU A 72 15.43 -6.01 0.14
C LEU A 72 16.43 -6.36 -0.97
N GLY A 73 16.20 -7.47 -1.66
CA GLY A 73 17.07 -7.94 -2.73
C GLY A 73 18.38 -8.62 -2.29
N ASN A 74 18.75 -8.56 -0.99
CA ASN A 74 19.96 -9.19 -0.49
C ASN A 74 19.71 -10.63 0.00
N THR A 75 20.77 -11.45 0.01
CA THR A 75 20.76 -12.83 0.50
C THR A 75 21.82 -13.00 1.58
N TYR A 76 21.48 -13.71 2.65
CA TYR A 76 22.35 -13.95 3.79
C TYR A 76 22.42 -15.45 4.12
N GLY A 77 23.58 -15.90 4.62
CA GLY A 77 23.71 -17.27 5.12
C GLY A 77 23.22 -17.45 6.56
N MET A 78 23.02 -16.34 7.32
CA MET A 78 22.48 -16.40 8.67
C MET A 78 21.71 -15.10 8.98
N CYS A 79 20.61 -15.25 9.74
CA CYS A 79 19.84 -14.12 10.26
C CYS A 79 19.70 -14.25 11.77
N VAL A 80 19.99 -13.17 12.50
CA VAL A 80 19.77 -13.06 13.95
C VAL A 80 18.71 -12.01 14.23
N LEU A 81 17.63 -12.40 14.90
CA LEU A 81 16.53 -11.54 15.31
C LEU A 81 16.58 -11.35 16.81
N GLN A 82 17.01 -10.19 17.23
CA GLN A 82 17.12 -9.80 18.64
C GLN A 82 15.89 -8.96 19.03
N ASP A 83 15.64 -8.80 20.35
CA ASP A 83 14.52 -7.99 20.87
C ASP A 83 13.15 -8.47 20.35
N PHE A 84 12.75 -9.70 20.74
CA PHE A 84 11.51 -10.35 20.29
C PHE A 84 10.27 -9.48 20.48
N GLU A 85 10.21 -8.66 21.51
CA GLU A 85 9.10 -7.72 21.75
C GLU A 85 8.88 -6.70 20.63
N ALA A 86 9.89 -6.46 19.82
CA ALA A 86 9.79 -5.57 18.66
C ALA A 86 9.50 -6.30 17.35
N LEU A 87 9.54 -7.64 17.36
CA LEU A 87 9.38 -8.46 16.18
C LEU A 87 7.90 -8.54 15.78
N THR A 88 7.58 -7.97 14.65
CA THR A 88 6.22 -8.04 14.08
C THR A 88 6.15 -9.06 12.95
N PRO A 89 4.94 -9.54 12.57
CA PRO A 89 4.75 -10.44 11.43
C PRO A 89 5.42 -9.98 10.14
N ASN A 90 5.32 -8.70 9.81
CA ASN A 90 6.00 -8.13 8.65
C ASN A 90 7.52 -8.24 8.73
N LEU A 91 8.09 -7.99 9.91
CA LEU A 91 9.52 -8.09 10.13
C LEU A 91 9.98 -9.53 10.01
N LEU A 92 9.20 -10.47 10.57
CA LEU A 92 9.48 -11.91 10.48
C LEU A 92 9.53 -12.36 9.02
N ALA A 93 8.50 -12.05 8.23
CA ALA A 93 8.46 -12.37 6.80
C ALA A 93 9.61 -11.72 6.02
N ARG A 94 9.91 -10.45 6.33
CA ARG A 94 10.94 -9.67 5.62
C ARG A 94 12.35 -10.19 5.86
N THR A 95 12.64 -10.71 7.05
CA THR A 95 13.99 -11.14 7.45
C THR A 95 14.25 -12.61 7.20
N VAL A 96 13.33 -13.51 7.56
CA VAL A 96 13.50 -14.96 7.41
C VAL A 96 13.73 -15.34 5.95
N GLU A 97 12.95 -14.81 5.04
CA GLU A 97 13.06 -15.11 3.60
C GLU A 97 14.35 -14.59 2.92
N THR A 98 15.17 -13.81 3.63
CA THR A 98 16.48 -13.39 3.10
C THR A 98 17.57 -14.46 3.25
N VAL A 99 17.33 -15.50 4.06
CA VAL A 99 18.31 -16.55 4.33
C VAL A 99 18.27 -17.61 3.23
N GLU A 100 19.46 -17.99 2.76
CA GLU A 100 19.63 -19.03 1.74
C GLU A 100 19.45 -20.43 2.29
N GLY A 101 19.20 -21.40 1.43
CA GLY A 101 19.11 -22.82 1.79
C GLY A 101 20.37 -23.30 2.48
N GLY A 102 20.22 -24.06 3.56
CA GLY A 102 21.33 -24.49 4.45
C GLY A 102 21.79 -23.41 5.43
N GLY A 103 21.19 -22.20 5.39
CA GLY A 103 21.44 -21.14 6.34
C GLY A 103 20.72 -21.33 7.67
N ILE A 104 20.86 -20.38 8.59
CA ILE A 104 20.32 -20.44 9.94
C ILE A 104 19.58 -19.14 10.27
N VAL A 105 18.35 -19.26 10.81
CA VAL A 105 17.63 -18.15 11.43
C VAL A 105 17.64 -18.36 12.94
N VAL A 106 18.08 -17.36 13.70
CA VAL A 106 18.14 -17.35 15.15
C VAL A 106 17.21 -16.29 15.70
N ILE A 107 16.22 -16.70 16.50
CA ILE A 107 15.33 -15.79 17.22
C ILE A 107 15.76 -15.81 18.69
N LEU A 108 16.17 -14.67 19.21
CA LEU A 108 16.63 -14.54 20.59
C LEU A 108 15.46 -14.12 21.48
N LEU A 109 15.10 -14.98 22.41
CA LEU A 109 14.12 -14.71 23.46
C LEU A 109 14.83 -14.23 24.73
N ARG A 110 14.15 -13.42 25.55
CA ARG A 110 14.64 -13.07 26.88
C ARG A 110 14.61 -14.28 27.78
N THR A 111 15.41 -14.25 28.84
CA THR A 111 15.37 -15.25 29.90
C THR A 111 13.96 -15.37 30.47
N MET A 112 13.37 -16.55 30.40
CA MET A 112 12.02 -16.84 30.89
C MET A 112 12.00 -18.19 31.58
N LYS A 113 11.06 -18.35 32.52
CA LYS A 113 10.88 -19.60 33.28
C LYS A 113 9.94 -20.58 32.58
N SER A 114 9.08 -20.07 31.71
CA SER A 114 8.07 -20.82 30.96
C SER A 114 7.86 -20.15 29.60
N LEU A 115 7.71 -20.91 28.53
CA LEU A 115 7.38 -20.41 27.20
C LEU A 115 5.95 -19.81 27.15
N LYS A 116 5.05 -20.25 28.03
CA LYS A 116 3.71 -19.65 28.19
C LYS A 116 3.75 -18.18 28.61
N GLN A 117 4.87 -17.71 29.20
CA GLN A 117 5.04 -16.27 29.47
C GLN A 117 5.03 -15.43 28.21
N LEU A 118 5.27 -15.99 27.03
CA LEU A 118 5.12 -15.30 25.75
C LEU A 118 3.65 -14.98 25.43
N TYR A 119 2.67 -15.73 25.97
CA TYR A 119 1.24 -15.47 25.76
C TYR A 119 0.80 -14.13 26.37
N THR A 120 1.39 -13.78 27.51
CA THR A 120 1.11 -12.52 28.23
C THR A 120 2.15 -11.43 27.98
N MET A 121 3.14 -11.71 27.11
CA MET A 121 4.20 -10.75 26.81
C MET A 121 3.65 -9.53 26.06
N THR A 122 3.95 -8.35 26.57
CA THR A 122 3.61 -7.11 25.91
C THR A 122 4.57 -6.84 24.76
N MET A 123 4.05 -6.85 23.53
CA MET A 123 4.79 -6.46 22.33
C MET A 123 4.75 -4.93 22.16
N ASP A 124 5.77 -4.36 21.51
CA ASP A 124 5.83 -2.91 21.25
C ASP A 124 4.63 -2.41 20.44
N VAL A 125 4.16 -3.23 19.51
CA VAL A 125 3.04 -2.91 18.62
C VAL A 125 1.71 -2.81 19.38
N HIS A 126 1.59 -3.47 20.55
CA HIS A 126 0.36 -3.48 21.36
C HIS A 126 -0.07 -2.08 21.80
N SER A 127 0.88 -1.15 21.97
CA SER A 127 0.55 0.24 22.27
C SER A 127 -0.32 0.92 21.22
N ARG A 128 -0.27 0.43 19.96
CA ARG A 128 -1.06 0.95 18.84
C ARG A 128 -2.43 0.30 18.69
N TYR A 129 -2.65 -0.82 19.37
CA TYR A 129 -3.90 -1.60 19.30
C TYR A 129 -4.92 -1.20 20.35
N ARG A 130 -4.48 -0.43 21.35
CA ARG A 130 -5.33 0.06 22.44
C ARG A 130 -6.16 1.24 21.96
N THR A 131 -7.41 1.30 22.44
CA THR A 131 -8.24 2.50 22.44
C THR A 131 -8.31 3.04 23.86
N GLU A 132 -8.83 4.24 24.07
CA GLU A 132 -8.93 4.82 25.45
C GLU A 132 -9.77 3.92 26.35
N ALA A 133 -10.88 3.41 25.86
CA ALA A 133 -11.78 2.53 26.60
C ALA A 133 -11.32 1.08 26.71
N HIS A 134 -10.46 0.61 25.79
CA HIS A 134 -10.05 -0.81 25.70
C HIS A 134 -8.53 -0.91 25.77
N GLN A 135 -8.00 -1.18 26.96
CA GLN A 135 -6.57 -1.21 27.23
C GLN A 135 -5.96 -2.64 27.27
N ASP A 136 -6.78 -3.66 27.54
CA ASP A 136 -6.33 -5.01 27.80
C ASP A 136 -6.08 -5.79 26.51
N VAL A 137 -4.82 -5.88 26.14
CA VAL A 137 -4.38 -6.61 24.93
C VAL A 137 -4.10 -8.05 25.26
N VAL A 138 -4.63 -8.98 24.49
CA VAL A 138 -4.40 -10.43 24.61
C VAL A 138 -3.46 -10.89 23.51
N GLY A 139 -2.33 -11.49 23.85
CA GLY A 139 -1.28 -11.94 22.91
C GLY A 139 -1.61 -13.25 22.17
N ARG A 140 -2.76 -13.33 21.50
CA ARG A 140 -3.20 -14.52 20.76
C ARG A 140 -2.25 -14.87 19.61
N PHE A 141 -1.63 -13.86 18.99
CA PHE A 141 -0.63 -14.10 17.96
C PHE A 141 0.61 -14.81 18.52
N ASN A 142 1.07 -14.42 19.71
CA ASN A 142 2.21 -15.07 20.35
C ASN A 142 1.91 -16.53 20.72
N GLU A 143 0.69 -16.82 21.21
CA GLU A 143 0.24 -18.19 21.47
C GLU A 143 0.29 -19.02 20.18
N ARG A 144 -0.30 -18.51 19.09
CA ARG A 144 -0.31 -19.16 17.80
C ARG A 144 1.11 -19.34 17.23
N PHE A 145 1.98 -18.36 17.42
CA PHE A 145 3.38 -18.44 17.01
C PHE A 145 4.09 -19.62 17.70
N ILE A 146 3.99 -19.75 19.01
CA ILE A 146 4.67 -20.82 19.76
C ILE A 146 4.10 -22.18 19.38
N LEU A 147 2.78 -22.31 19.31
CA LEU A 147 2.14 -23.56 18.91
C LEU A 147 2.57 -24.00 17.50
N SER A 148 2.79 -23.04 16.60
CA SER A 148 3.22 -23.29 15.23
C SER A 148 4.65 -23.86 15.14
N LEU A 149 5.53 -23.59 16.12
CA LEU A 149 6.91 -24.08 16.11
C LEU A 149 6.98 -25.62 16.12
N ALA A 150 6.00 -26.26 16.76
CA ALA A 150 5.91 -27.72 16.77
C ALA A 150 5.66 -28.35 15.40
N SER A 151 5.03 -27.59 14.47
CA SER A 151 4.77 -28.03 13.09
C SER A 151 5.94 -27.78 12.13
N CYS A 152 6.89 -26.93 12.51
CA CYS A 152 8.07 -26.64 11.69
C CYS A 152 9.14 -27.70 11.86
N LYS A 153 9.28 -28.59 10.88
CA LYS A 153 10.21 -29.72 10.94
C LYS A 153 11.67 -29.33 11.13
N ASN A 154 12.07 -28.13 10.74
CA ASN A 154 13.45 -27.64 10.81
C ASN A 154 13.61 -26.58 11.91
N CYS A 155 12.71 -26.53 12.89
CA CYS A 155 12.80 -25.63 14.03
C CYS A 155 13.27 -26.39 15.29
N VAL A 156 14.25 -25.82 15.99
CA VAL A 156 14.68 -26.29 17.33
C VAL A 156 14.54 -25.11 18.30
N VAL A 157 13.94 -25.39 19.45
CA VAL A 157 13.86 -24.47 20.57
C VAL A 157 14.76 -24.99 21.67
N ILE A 158 15.72 -24.17 22.11
CA ILE A 158 16.75 -24.55 23.08
C ILE A 158 16.83 -23.51 24.21
N ASP A 159 17.28 -23.98 25.37
CA ASP A 159 17.63 -23.08 26.47
C ASP A 159 19.09 -22.58 26.35
N ASP A 160 19.55 -21.80 27.33
CA ASP A 160 20.91 -21.25 27.40
C ASP A 160 21.99 -22.33 27.62
N GLN A 161 21.61 -23.55 28.08
CA GLN A 161 22.48 -24.72 28.23
C GLN A 161 22.47 -25.62 26.98
N LEU A 162 21.74 -25.25 25.93
CA LEU A 162 21.55 -26.00 24.68
C LEU A 162 20.71 -27.28 24.85
N ASN A 163 19.90 -27.37 25.91
CA ASN A 163 18.93 -28.46 26.01
C ASN A 163 17.76 -28.23 25.05
N ILE A 164 17.31 -29.29 24.38
CA ILE A 164 16.15 -29.19 23.45
C ILE A 164 14.88 -29.18 24.28
N LEU A 165 14.05 -28.15 24.09
CA LEU A 165 12.79 -28.02 24.80
C LEU A 165 11.67 -28.88 24.17
N PRO A 166 10.64 -29.27 24.96
CA PRO A 166 9.60 -30.23 24.55
C PRO A 166 8.85 -29.82 23.29
N VAL A 167 8.69 -28.53 22.99
CA VAL A 167 8.04 -28.01 21.76
C VAL A 167 8.73 -28.55 20.50
N SER A 168 10.01 -28.82 20.54
CA SER A 168 10.83 -29.25 19.41
C SER A 168 11.45 -30.64 19.57
N THR A 169 10.82 -31.53 20.34
CA THR A 169 11.30 -32.91 20.53
C THR A 169 11.45 -33.72 19.25
N HIS A 170 10.69 -33.36 18.20
CA HIS A 170 10.85 -33.99 16.88
C HIS A 170 12.26 -33.83 16.30
N MET A 171 13.01 -32.82 16.72
CA MET A 171 14.39 -32.60 16.32
C MET A 171 15.41 -33.53 16.96
N ALA A 172 15.03 -34.24 18.04
CA ALA A 172 15.90 -35.23 18.67
C ALA A 172 16.16 -36.46 17.76
N ASN A 173 15.24 -36.73 16.83
CA ASN A 173 15.26 -37.93 15.97
C ASN A 173 15.43 -37.55 14.48
N ILE A 174 16.30 -36.60 14.16
CA ILE A 174 16.56 -36.18 12.78
C ILE A 174 17.18 -37.34 12.00
N LYS A 175 16.54 -37.69 10.89
CA LYS A 175 17.11 -38.62 9.92
C LYS A 175 18.08 -37.87 8.99
N PRO A 176 19.27 -38.43 8.70
CA PRO A 176 20.17 -37.82 7.73
C PRO A 176 19.51 -37.80 6.36
N VAL A 177 19.73 -36.71 5.62
CA VAL A 177 19.27 -36.59 4.24
C VAL A 177 19.94 -37.68 3.41
N PRO A 178 19.20 -38.54 2.70
CA PRO A 178 19.81 -39.56 1.83
C PRO A 178 20.68 -38.91 0.76
N PRO A 179 21.83 -39.53 0.43
CA PRO A 179 22.64 -39.01 -0.68
C PRO A 179 21.81 -39.01 -1.98
N LYS A 180 22.02 -37.98 -2.79
CA LYS A 180 21.36 -37.92 -4.11
C LYS A 180 21.76 -39.18 -4.90
N THR A 181 20.80 -40.03 -5.19
CA THR A 181 20.97 -41.09 -6.16
C THR A 181 21.21 -40.51 -7.51
N GLN A 182 22.14 -41.05 -8.28
CA GLN A 182 22.50 -40.55 -9.61
C GLN A 182 21.41 -40.83 -10.68
N ASP A 183 20.25 -41.28 -10.29
CA ASP A 183 19.14 -41.67 -11.19
C ASP A 183 18.36 -40.40 -11.61
N GLY A 184 18.76 -39.86 -12.76
CA GLY A 184 17.97 -38.88 -13.52
C GLY A 184 17.80 -37.50 -12.93
N LEU A 185 17.89 -36.46 -13.73
CA LEU A 185 17.48 -35.12 -13.36
C LEU A 185 15.96 -35.07 -13.16
N PRO A 186 15.45 -34.28 -12.23
CA PRO A 186 14.00 -34.01 -12.11
C PRO A 186 13.44 -33.58 -13.48
N PRO A 187 12.19 -33.92 -13.83
CA PRO A 187 11.62 -33.62 -15.17
C PRO A 187 11.79 -32.17 -15.58
N ARG A 188 11.59 -31.22 -14.66
CA ARG A 188 11.75 -29.77 -14.96
C ARG A 188 13.19 -29.34 -15.19
N GLU A 189 14.14 -29.95 -14.49
CA GLU A 189 15.58 -29.71 -14.71
C GLU A 189 16.00 -30.26 -16.07
N GLN A 190 15.42 -31.38 -16.50
CA GLN A 190 15.64 -31.95 -17.82
C GLN A 190 15.05 -31.04 -18.90
N GLU A 191 13.79 -30.58 -18.74
CA GLU A 191 13.18 -29.64 -19.69
C GLU A 191 14.02 -28.35 -19.85
N LEU A 192 14.57 -27.82 -18.72
CA LEU A 192 15.46 -26.66 -18.78
C LEU A 192 16.73 -26.94 -19.54
N LYS A 193 17.32 -28.13 -19.35
CA LYS A 193 18.52 -28.55 -20.06
C LYS A 193 18.26 -28.67 -21.54
N ASP A 194 17.17 -29.32 -21.93
CA ASP A 194 16.75 -29.49 -23.34
C ASP A 194 16.50 -28.11 -23.99
N LEU A 195 15.87 -27.15 -23.24
CA LEU A 195 15.69 -25.79 -23.75
C LEU A 195 17.02 -25.07 -23.97
N LYS A 196 17.99 -25.21 -23.02
CA LYS A 196 19.32 -24.62 -23.16
C LYS A 196 20.07 -25.17 -24.35
N GLU A 197 20.01 -26.48 -24.57
CA GLU A 197 20.61 -27.15 -25.71
C GLU A 197 19.98 -26.69 -27.02
N SER A 198 18.66 -26.51 -27.06
CA SER A 198 17.95 -26.03 -28.25
C SER A 198 18.28 -24.60 -28.66
N LEU A 199 18.69 -23.77 -27.71
CA LEU A 199 19.00 -22.34 -27.93
C LEU A 199 20.51 -22.06 -28.04
N GLN A 200 21.36 -23.04 -27.92
CA GLN A 200 22.82 -22.87 -27.85
C GLN A 200 23.39 -22.05 -29.00
N ASP A 201 22.87 -22.25 -30.21
CA ASP A 201 23.34 -21.57 -31.42
C ASP A 201 22.64 -20.21 -31.67
N THR A 202 21.65 -19.86 -30.84
CA THR A 202 20.87 -18.63 -31.02
C THR A 202 21.49 -17.49 -30.22
N GLN A 203 22.42 -16.74 -30.78
CA GLN A 203 23.06 -15.60 -30.09
C GLN A 203 22.23 -14.32 -30.24
N PRO A 204 22.16 -13.45 -29.23
CA PRO A 204 22.73 -13.52 -27.85
C PRO A 204 21.84 -14.30 -26.86
N VAL A 205 20.74 -14.86 -27.28
CA VAL A 205 19.66 -15.43 -26.47
C VAL A 205 20.13 -16.67 -25.71
N GLY A 206 20.77 -17.60 -26.38
CA GLY A 206 21.19 -18.88 -25.80
C GLY A 206 22.11 -18.70 -24.61
N VAL A 207 23.10 -17.82 -24.76
CA VAL A 207 24.08 -17.52 -23.70
C VAL A 207 23.42 -16.91 -22.44
N LEU A 208 22.41 -16.04 -22.62
CA LEU A 208 21.67 -15.45 -21.53
C LEU A 208 20.74 -16.46 -20.84
N VAL A 209 20.10 -17.33 -21.62
CA VAL A 209 19.25 -18.40 -21.10
C VAL A 209 20.07 -19.45 -20.35
N ASP A 210 21.30 -19.70 -20.77
CA ASP A 210 22.21 -20.62 -20.04
C ASP A 210 22.48 -20.17 -18.62
N ALA A 211 22.52 -18.87 -18.35
CA ALA A 211 22.66 -18.30 -16.99
C ALA A 211 21.41 -18.51 -16.11
N CYS A 212 20.26 -18.94 -16.64
CA CYS A 212 19.03 -19.19 -15.88
C CYS A 212 19.12 -20.51 -15.11
N ARG A 213 18.50 -20.53 -13.92
CA ARG A 213 18.51 -21.68 -13.00
C ARG A 213 17.20 -22.45 -12.96
N THR A 214 16.10 -21.87 -13.39
CA THR A 214 14.78 -22.51 -13.42
C THR A 214 14.12 -22.31 -14.78
N MET A 215 13.20 -23.20 -15.12
CA MET A 215 12.43 -23.13 -16.36
C MET A 215 11.59 -21.85 -16.43
N ASP A 216 10.96 -21.46 -15.30
CA ASP A 216 10.19 -20.22 -15.20
C ASP A 216 11.06 -18.99 -15.49
N GLN A 217 12.29 -18.98 -14.97
CA GLN A 217 13.24 -17.89 -15.20
C GLN A 217 13.66 -17.80 -16.67
N ALA A 218 13.93 -18.94 -17.31
CA ALA A 218 14.26 -19.00 -18.73
C ALA A 218 13.11 -18.46 -19.60
N LYS A 219 11.87 -18.89 -19.33
CA LYS A 219 10.67 -18.37 -20.01
C LYS A 219 10.50 -16.87 -19.83
N ALA A 220 10.77 -16.36 -18.62
CA ALA A 220 10.71 -14.92 -18.35
C ALA A 220 11.75 -14.15 -19.16
N VAL A 221 13.00 -14.61 -19.18
CA VAL A 221 14.07 -13.98 -19.97
C VAL A 221 13.74 -14.00 -21.46
N LEU A 222 13.24 -15.12 -21.99
CA LEU A 222 12.79 -15.21 -23.38
C LEU A 222 11.68 -14.20 -23.68
N LYS A 223 10.71 -14.03 -22.77
CA LYS A 223 9.62 -13.06 -22.97
C LYS A 223 10.10 -11.61 -22.93
N PHE A 224 11.09 -11.30 -22.10
CA PHE A 224 11.75 -9.99 -22.12
C PHE A 224 12.50 -9.75 -23.42
N ILE A 225 13.25 -10.75 -23.92
CA ILE A 225 14.00 -10.65 -25.17
C ILE A 225 13.06 -10.51 -26.37
N GLU A 226 11.93 -11.23 -26.38
CA GLU A 226 10.89 -11.07 -27.41
C GLU A 226 10.41 -9.60 -27.45
N ALA A 227 10.06 -9.02 -26.32
CA ALA A 227 9.64 -7.61 -26.24
C ALA A 227 10.76 -6.62 -26.65
N ILE A 228 12.03 -6.95 -26.38
CA ILE A 228 13.19 -6.16 -26.81
C ILE A 228 13.33 -6.23 -28.33
N SER A 229 13.22 -7.41 -28.93
CA SER A 229 13.41 -7.63 -30.37
C SER A 229 12.31 -6.98 -31.23
N GLU A 230 11.07 -6.96 -30.71
CA GLU A 230 9.93 -6.33 -31.38
C GLU A 230 10.03 -4.80 -31.42
N LYS A 231 10.90 -4.18 -30.61
CA LYS A 231 11.09 -2.72 -30.48
C LYS A 231 9.78 -1.93 -30.32
N THR A 232 8.79 -2.50 -29.64
CA THR A 232 7.50 -1.87 -29.41
C THR A 232 7.60 -0.78 -28.35
N LEU A 233 7.42 0.48 -28.75
CA LEU A 233 7.63 1.66 -27.91
C LEU A 233 6.63 1.83 -26.75
N ARG A 234 5.61 1.02 -26.62
CA ARG A 234 4.59 1.14 -25.54
C ARG A 234 4.18 -0.22 -25.02
N SER A 235 5.16 -1.07 -24.77
CA SER A 235 4.93 -2.36 -24.15
C SER A 235 5.34 -2.34 -22.68
N THR A 236 4.62 -3.10 -21.86
CA THR A 236 4.97 -3.36 -20.47
C THR A 236 5.04 -4.86 -20.26
N VAL A 237 6.16 -5.35 -19.78
CA VAL A 237 6.28 -6.72 -19.29
C VAL A 237 6.30 -6.69 -17.76
N ALA A 238 5.27 -7.27 -17.16
CA ALA A 238 5.11 -7.34 -15.70
C ALA A 238 5.53 -8.72 -15.20
N LEU A 239 6.61 -8.78 -14.44
CA LEU A 239 7.13 -9.99 -13.82
C LEU A 239 6.67 -10.04 -12.36
N THR A 240 5.93 -11.07 -12.00
CA THR A 240 5.41 -11.26 -10.65
C THR A 240 5.93 -12.57 -10.06
N ALA A 241 6.38 -12.55 -8.82
CA ALA A 241 6.84 -13.74 -8.13
C ALA A 241 6.93 -13.53 -6.61
N ALA A 242 6.90 -14.60 -5.84
CA ALA A 242 7.30 -14.58 -4.44
C ALA A 242 8.79 -14.25 -4.30
N ARG A 243 9.28 -14.11 -3.08
CA ARG A 243 10.70 -13.87 -2.83
C ARG A 243 11.56 -15.08 -3.18
N GLY A 244 12.83 -14.84 -3.49
CA GLY A 244 13.80 -15.91 -3.77
C GLY A 244 13.57 -16.68 -5.07
N ARG A 245 12.75 -16.15 -6.00
CA ARG A 245 12.44 -16.75 -7.30
C ARG A 245 13.28 -16.22 -8.46
N GLY A 246 14.21 -15.29 -8.21
CA GLY A 246 15.14 -14.79 -9.22
C GLY A 246 14.60 -13.68 -10.12
N LYS A 247 13.63 -12.87 -9.67
CA LYS A 247 13.11 -11.70 -10.42
C LYS A 247 14.19 -10.74 -10.88
N SER A 248 14.98 -10.22 -9.93
CA SER A 248 16.04 -9.24 -10.19
C SER A 248 17.15 -9.83 -11.08
N ALA A 249 17.40 -11.15 -10.98
CA ALA A 249 18.34 -11.86 -11.83
C ALA A 249 17.83 -11.93 -13.29
N ALA A 250 16.55 -12.29 -13.48
CA ALA A 250 15.94 -12.30 -14.81
C ALA A 250 15.92 -10.91 -15.45
N LEU A 251 15.62 -9.86 -14.68
CA LEU A 251 15.72 -8.46 -15.14
C LEU A 251 17.14 -8.09 -15.53
N GLY A 252 18.15 -8.48 -14.72
CA GLY A 252 19.55 -8.22 -15.03
C GLY A 252 19.99 -8.85 -16.35
N LEU A 253 19.65 -10.11 -16.57
CA LEU A 253 19.91 -10.80 -17.86
C LEU A 253 19.16 -10.14 -19.02
N ALA A 254 17.91 -9.71 -18.81
CA ALA A 254 17.14 -9.00 -19.82
C ALA A 254 17.77 -7.64 -20.18
N VAL A 255 18.33 -6.90 -19.21
CA VAL A 255 19.05 -5.65 -19.45
C VAL A 255 20.34 -5.90 -20.25
N ALA A 256 21.10 -6.95 -19.92
CA ALA A 256 22.26 -7.35 -20.71
C ALA A 256 21.88 -7.70 -22.14
N GLY A 257 20.74 -8.37 -22.31
CA GLY A 257 20.15 -8.64 -23.63
C GLY A 257 19.79 -7.35 -24.37
N ALA A 258 19.15 -6.38 -23.70
CA ALA A 258 18.81 -5.09 -24.32
C ALA A 258 20.05 -4.33 -24.81
N VAL A 259 21.15 -4.39 -24.07
CA VAL A 259 22.44 -3.83 -24.49
C VAL A 259 22.92 -4.53 -25.76
N ALA A 260 22.88 -5.87 -25.81
CA ALA A 260 23.29 -6.64 -26.99
C ALA A 260 22.39 -6.38 -28.23
N PHE A 261 21.11 -6.02 -28.03
CA PHE A 261 20.19 -5.61 -29.10
C PHE A 261 20.28 -4.10 -29.46
N GLY A 262 21.27 -3.39 -28.91
CA GLY A 262 21.62 -2.00 -29.28
C GLY A 262 20.81 -0.90 -28.60
N TYR A 263 20.12 -1.16 -27.48
CA TYR A 263 19.45 -0.12 -26.70
C TYR A 263 20.45 0.83 -26.07
N SER A 264 20.32 2.14 -26.34
CA SER A 264 21.32 3.15 -25.96
C SER A 264 21.06 3.78 -24.58
N ASN A 265 19.78 4.05 -24.27
CA ASN A 265 19.38 4.73 -23.04
C ASN A 265 18.48 3.84 -22.17
N ILE A 266 19.11 3.11 -21.26
CA ILE A 266 18.43 2.21 -20.34
C ILE A 266 18.40 2.85 -18.94
N PHE A 267 17.22 3.00 -18.38
CA PHE A 267 17.05 3.49 -17.02
C PHE A 267 16.59 2.36 -16.10
N VAL A 268 17.12 2.35 -14.88
CA VAL A 268 16.75 1.41 -13.84
C VAL A 268 16.30 2.15 -12.59
N THR A 269 15.24 1.69 -11.95
CA THR A 269 14.70 2.30 -10.72
C THR A 269 14.24 1.27 -9.72
N SER A 270 14.31 1.62 -8.45
CA SER A 270 13.87 0.84 -7.29
C SER A 270 13.65 1.80 -6.12
N PRO A 271 13.07 1.36 -4.99
CA PRO A 271 12.92 2.20 -3.79
C PRO A 271 14.24 2.80 -3.29
N SER A 272 15.34 2.06 -3.40
CA SER A 272 16.70 2.51 -3.06
C SER A 272 17.71 1.88 -4.02
N PRO A 273 18.80 2.57 -4.41
CA PRO A 273 19.82 1.99 -5.29
C PRO A 273 20.47 0.72 -4.70
N ASP A 274 20.52 0.57 -3.38
CA ASP A 274 21.00 -0.65 -2.71
C ASP A 274 20.19 -1.90 -3.09
N ASN A 275 18.91 -1.75 -3.42
CA ASN A 275 18.05 -2.86 -3.81
C ASN A 275 18.43 -3.46 -5.18
N LEU A 276 19.14 -2.72 -6.02
CA LEU A 276 19.53 -3.13 -7.36
C LEU A 276 20.83 -3.96 -7.40
N HIS A 277 21.45 -4.26 -6.26
CA HIS A 277 22.71 -5.01 -6.21
C HIS A 277 22.64 -6.32 -6.99
N THR A 278 21.65 -7.15 -6.72
CA THR A 278 21.47 -8.43 -7.42
C THR A 278 21.21 -8.24 -8.92
N MET A 279 20.45 -7.22 -9.32
CA MET A 279 20.18 -6.95 -10.73
C MET A 279 21.47 -6.57 -11.45
N PHE A 280 22.29 -5.68 -10.91
CA PHE A 280 23.59 -5.31 -11.51
C PHE A 280 24.57 -6.49 -11.54
N GLU A 281 24.60 -7.31 -10.49
CA GLU A 281 25.40 -8.55 -10.51
C GLU A 281 25.04 -9.45 -11.71
N PHE A 282 23.75 -9.59 -12.03
CA PHE A 282 23.32 -10.39 -13.17
C PHE A 282 23.46 -9.66 -14.52
N ILE A 283 23.45 -8.33 -14.54
CA ILE A 283 23.85 -7.56 -15.74
C ILE A 283 25.31 -7.88 -16.07
N PHE A 284 26.22 -7.86 -15.10
CA PHE A 284 27.64 -8.15 -15.32
C PHE A 284 27.87 -9.62 -15.68
N LYS A 285 27.15 -10.57 -15.04
CA LYS A 285 27.19 -11.98 -15.47
C LYS A 285 26.68 -12.16 -16.92
N GLY A 286 25.67 -11.39 -17.33
CA GLY A 286 25.23 -11.35 -18.72
C GLY A 286 26.30 -10.77 -19.66
N PHE A 287 27.01 -9.73 -19.22
CA PHE A 287 28.12 -9.15 -19.98
C PHE A 287 29.29 -10.12 -20.10
N ASP A 288 29.67 -10.79 -19.02
CA ASP A 288 30.71 -11.85 -19.04
C ASP A 288 30.34 -12.95 -20.06
N ALA A 289 29.08 -13.42 -20.01
CA ALA A 289 28.57 -14.42 -20.93
C ALA A 289 28.55 -13.94 -22.39
N LEU A 290 28.31 -12.65 -22.63
CA LEU A 290 28.34 -12.00 -23.95
C LEU A 290 29.77 -11.51 -24.34
N GLN A 291 30.79 -11.87 -23.54
CA GLN A 291 32.20 -11.53 -23.80
C GLN A 291 32.48 -10.02 -23.81
N TYR A 292 31.79 -9.25 -22.94
CA TYR A 292 32.16 -7.86 -22.65
C TYR A 292 33.20 -7.84 -21.53
N GLN A 293 34.23 -7.00 -21.68
CA GLN A 293 35.32 -6.88 -20.74
C GLN A 293 35.23 -5.56 -19.97
N GLU A 294 35.30 -5.64 -18.61
CA GLU A 294 35.35 -4.46 -17.75
C GLU A 294 36.58 -3.61 -18.07
N HIS A 295 36.45 -2.30 -18.06
CA HIS A 295 37.43 -1.28 -18.45
C HIS A 295 37.77 -1.18 -19.93
N LEU A 296 37.44 -2.17 -20.77
CA LEU A 296 37.59 -2.08 -22.23
C LEU A 296 36.26 -1.73 -22.89
N ASP A 297 35.25 -2.53 -22.62
CA ASP A 297 33.93 -2.41 -23.25
C ASP A 297 32.92 -1.64 -22.38
N TYR A 298 33.11 -1.64 -21.04
CA TYR A 298 32.25 -0.90 -20.12
C TYR A 298 32.97 -0.42 -18.85
N GLU A 299 32.40 0.62 -18.23
CA GLU A 299 32.86 1.24 -16.98
C GLU A 299 31.73 1.30 -15.96
N ILE A 300 32.02 0.96 -14.69
CA ILE A 300 31.08 0.94 -13.57
C ILE A 300 31.26 2.21 -12.72
N ILE A 301 30.18 2.98 -12.53
CA ILE A 301 30.15 4.15 -11.68
C ILE A 301 29.34 3.85 -10.43
N GLN A 302 29.97 3.94 -9.28
CA GLN A 302 29.36 3.72 -7.96
C GLN A 302 28.95 5.03 -7.30
N SER A 303 27.95 4.97 -6.42
CA SER A 303 27.51 6.09 -5.61
C SER A 303 28.59 6.55 -4.64
N LEU A 304 28.79 7.86 -4.55
CA LEU A 304 29.67 8.50 -3.56
C LEU A 304 28.96 8.70 -2.21
N ASN A 305 27.63 8.54 -2.15
CA ASN A 305 26.89 8.67 -0.90
C ASN A 305 27.15 7.46 0.02
N PRO A 306 27.69 7.68 1.24
CA PRO A 306 27.97 6.60 2.20
C PRO A 306 26.72 5.79 2.59
N GLU A 307 25.52 6.38 2.51
CA GLU A 307 24.26 5.72 2.84
C GLU A 307 23.92 4.59 1.86
N PHE A 308 24.41 4.66 0.63
CA PHE A 308 24.13 3.69 -0.43
C PHE A 308 25.24 2.64 -0.60
N ASN A 309 26.13 2.44 0.37
CA ASN A 309 27.12 1.38 0.43
C ASN A 309 27.85 1.12 -0.91
N LYS A 310 28.24 2.19 -1.64
CA LYS A 310 28.83 2.11 -2.98
C LYS A 310 27.96 1.38 -4.01
N ALA A 311 26.63 1.50 -3.92
CA ALA A 311 25.75 0.94 -4.93
C ALA A 311 26.10 1.44 -6.33
N VAL A 312 25.98 0.57 -7.33
CA VAL A 312 26.16 0.94 -8.74
C VAL A 312 25.01 1.85 -9.15
N VAL A 313 25.34 3.02 -9.68
CA VAL A 313 24.36 4.01 -10.13
C VAL A 313 24.39 4.25 -11.64
N ARG A 314 25.49 3.89 -12.29
CA ARG A 314 25.60 4.01 -13.75
C ARG A 314 26.61 3.02 -14.29
N VAL A 315 26.33 2.52 -15.49
CA VAL A 315 27.26 1.75 -16.31
C VAL A 315 27.33 2.43 -17.67
N ASN A 316 28.53 2.79 -18.11
CA ASN A 316 28.79 3.30 -19.46
C ASN A 316 29.35 2.16 -20.30
N ILE A 317 28.81 1.97 -21.49
CA ILE A 317 29.20 0.91 -22.41
C ILE A 317 29.69 1.56 -23.71
N PHE A 318 30.79 1.03 -24.31
CA PHE A 318 31.48 1.66 -25.45
C PHE A 318 31.77 0.69 -26.61
N LYS A 319 31.39 -0.62 -26.53
CA LYS A 319 31.80 -1.67 -27.45
C LYS A 319 31.47 -1.35 -28.93
N GLU A 320 30.22 -1.12 -29.26
CA GLU A 320 29.77 -0.82 -30.62
C GLU A 320 29.43 0.66 -30.78
N HIS A 321 28.67 1.15 -29.87
CA HIS A 321 28.28 2.55 -29.77
C HIS A 321 28.13 2.92 -28.29
N ARG A 322 27.94 4.19 -28.00
CA ARG A 322 27.77 4.63 -26.61
C ARG A 322 26.39 4.25 -26.07
N GLN A 323 26.35 3.39 -25.06
CA GLN A 323 25.14 2.99 -24.34
C GLN A 323 25.27 3.28 -22.86
N THR A 324 24.18 3.50 -22.17
CA THR A 324 24.18 3.80 -20.72
C THR A 324 23.07 3.04 -20.01
N ILE A 325 23.40 2.43 -18.88
CA ILE A 325 22.43 1.94 -17.89
C ILE A 325 22.55 2.88 -16.69
N GLN A 326 21.46 3.59 -16.34
CA GLN A 326 21.51 4.60 -15.30
C GLN A 326 20.39 4.42 -14.28
N TYR A 327 20.74 4.46 -12.99
CA TYR A 327 19.75 4.55 -11.92
C TYR A 327 19.07 5.91 -11.91
N ILE A 328 17.76 5.90 -11.73
CA ILE A 328 16.94 7.09 -11.55
C ILE A 328 16.08 6.94 -10.29
N HIS A 329 16.00 8.00 -9.50
CA HIS A 329 15.09 8.00 -8.35
C HIS A 329 13.62 7.99 -8.84
N PRO A 330 12.71 7.22 -8.22
CA PRO A 330 11.31 7.12 -8.66
C PRO A 330 10.57 8.46 -8.79
N GLY A 331 10.96 9.48 -8.04
CA GLY A 331 10.41 10.84 -8.13
C GLY A 331 10.83 11.64 -9.36
N ASP A 332 11.88 11.22 -10.04
CA ASP A 332 12.55 11.98 -11.12
C ASP A 332 12.07 11.61 -12.53
N ALA A 333 10.81 11.24 -12.68
CA ALA A 333 10.23 10.80 -13.97
C ALA A 333 10.46 11.80 -15.13
N VAL A 334 10.65 13.09 -14.83
CA VAL A 334 10.92 14.14 -15.84
C VAL A 334 12.24 13.91 -16.58
N LYS A 335 13.20 13.19 -15.98
CA LYS A 335 14.51 12.89 -16.58
C LYS A 335 14.46 11.77 -17.62
N LEU A 336 13.33 11.09 -17.80
CA LEU A 336 13.15 9.95 -18.73
C LEU A 336 12.86 10.35 -20.18
N GLY A 337 13.05 11.61 -20.58
CA GLY A 337 12.67 12.12 -21.89
C GLY A 337 13.27 11.38 -23.09
N GLN A 338 14.43 10.71 -22.92
CA GLN A 338 15.12 9.96 -23.97
C GLN A 338 15.24 8.46 -23.62
N ALA A 339 14.40 7.94 -22.73
CA ALA A 339 14.42 6.53 -22.36
C ALA A 339 13.94 5.65 -23.52
N GLU A 340 14.65 4.58 -23.79
CA GLU A 340 14.24 3.49 -24.70
C GLU A 340 13.68 2.31 -23.88
N LEU A 341 14.33 2.01 -22.75
CA LEU A 341 13.93 0.98 -21.81
C LEU A 341 13.96 1.55 -20.38
N LEU A 342 12.89 1.31 -19.64
CA LEU A 342 12.83 1.53 -18.19
C LEU A 342 12.60 0.22 -17.47
N VAL A 343 13.44 -0.07 -16.48
CA VAL A 343 13.31 -1.25 -15.60
C VAL A 343 12.95 -0.80 -14.19
N ILE A 344 11.84 -1.30 -13.67
CA ILE A 344 11.35 -1.00 -12.32
C ILE A 344 11.42 -2.27 -11.48
N ASP A 345 12.41 -2.35 -10.60
CA ASP A 345 12.48 -3.47 -9.65
C ASP A 345 11.78 -3.11 -8.33
N GLU A 346 11.17 -4.12 -7.69
CA GLU A 346 10.34 -3.96 -6.49
C GLU A 346 9.27 -2.85 -6.64
N ALA A 347 8.59 -2.82 -7.79
CA ALA A 347 7.60 -1.80 -8.15
C ALA A 347 6.48 -1.63 -7.10
N ALA A 348 6.17 -2.68 -6.35
CA ALA A 348 5.19 -2.67 -5.29
C ALA A 348 5.59 -1.86 -4.05
N ALA A 349 6.88 -1.68 -3.84
CA ALA A 349 7.41 -0.86 -2.74
C ALA A 349 7.53 0.63 -3.12
N ILE A 350 7.30 0.98 -4.38
CA ILE A 350 7.28 2.36 -4.87
C ILE A 350 5.83 2.88 -4.81
N PRO A 351 5.59 4.12 -4.33
CA PRO A 351 4.25 4.73 -4.33
C PRO A 351 3.59 4.71 -5.71
N LEU A 352 2.33 4.26 -5.78
CA LEU A 352 1.59 4.11 -7.04
C LEU A 352 1.56 5.37 -7.92
N PRO A 353 1.39 6.60 -7.37
CA PRO A 353 1.44 7.81 -8.18
C PRO A 353 2.79 8.03 -8.88
N LEU A 354 3.89 7.62 -8.24
CA LEU A 354 5.22 7.70 -8.83
C LEU A 354 5.39 6.66 -9.95
N VAL A 355 4.97 5.41 -9.71
CA VAL A 355 5.00 4.36 -10.75
C VAL A 355 4.19 4.80 -11.97
N LYS A 356 3.00 5.38 -11.79
CA LYS A 356 2.20 5.92 -12.90
C LYS A 356 2.92 7.01 -13.70
N LYS A 357 3.66 7.90 -13.04
CA LYS A 357 4.45 8.95 -13.70
C LYS A 357 5.66 8.39 -14.47
N LEU A 358 6.17 7.24 -14.04
CA LEU A 358 7.27 6.54 -14.71
C LEU A 358 6.84 5.83 -16.00
N LEU A 359 5.55 5.58 -16.22
CA LEU A 359 5.04 4.94 -17.43
C LEU A 359 4.97 5.96 -18.58
N GLY A 360 5.94 5.92 -19.49
CA GLY A 360 6.07 6.80 -20.65
C GLY A 360 6.07 6.05 -21.99
N PRO A 361 6.31 6.73 -23.12
CA PRO A 361 6.29 6.13 -24.45
C PRO A 361 7.56 5.32 -24.77
N TYR A 362 7.93 4.40 -23.91
CA TYR A 362 9.09 3.51 -24.00
C TYR A 362 8.74 2.11 -23.48
N LEU A 363 9.60 1.14 -23.74
CA LEU A 363 9.48 -0.22 -23.20
C LEU A 363 9.67 -0.19 -21.68
N VAL A 364 8.81 -0.90 -20.94
CA VAL A 364 8.88 -0.96 -19.48
C VAL A 364 8.93 -2.40 -19.01
N PHE A 365 9.95 -2.74 -18.24
CA PHE A 365 10.02 -3.99 -17.50
C PHE A 365 9.75 -3.70 -16.02
N MET A 366 8.78 -4.38 -15.45
CA MET A 366 8.36 -4.14 -14.07
C MET A 366 8.37 -5.45 -13.30
N ALA A 367 9.14 -5.51 -12.23
CA ALA A 367 9.10 -6.64 -11.31
C ALA A 367 8.42 -6.26 -10.01
N SER A 368 7.58 -7.17 -9.53
CA SER A 368 6.86 -7.00 -8.27
C SER A 368 6.82 -8.30 -7.47
N THR A 369 6.99 -8.18 -6.16
CA THR A 369 6.83 -9.30 -5.24
C THR A 369 5.34 -9.53 -4.96
N ILE A 370 4.87 -10.77 -5.22
CA ILE A 370 3.55 -11.26 -4.81
C ILE A 370 3.75 -12.15 -3.58
N ASN A 371 2.74 -12.24 -2.71
CA ASN A 371 2.81 -13.04 -1.49
C ASN A 371 3.97 -12.60 -0.59
N GLY A 372 4.14 -11.31 -0.37
CA GLY A 372 5.19 -10.76 0.47
C GLY A 372 4.63 -10.08 1.72
N TYR A 373 5.54 -9.76 2.62
CA TYR A 373 5.32 -9.04 3.88
C TYR A 373 4.74 -7.63 3.71
N GLU A 374 4.76 -7.09 2.52
CA GLU A 374 4.13 -5.81 2.21
C GLU A 374 2.82 -6.08 1.48
N GLY A 375 1.71 -6.06 2.19
CA GLY A 375 0.38 -6.20 1.62
C GLY A 375 0.08 -5.17 0.51
N THR A 376 0.85 -4.08 0.47
CA THR A 376 0.89 -3.12 -0.63
C THR A 376 1.39 -3.75 -1.93
N GLY A 377 2.27 -4.76 -1.88
CA GLY A 377 2.90 -5.36 -3.05
C GLY A 377 1.92 -5.98 -4.01
N ARG A 378 1.09 -6.89 -3.53
CA ARG A 378 0.17 -7.63 -4.39
C ARG A 378 -0.99 -6.77 -4.87
N SER A 379 -1.65 -6.05 -3.99
CA SER A 379 -2.82 -5.28 -4.37
C SER A 379 -2.48 -3.98 -5.10
N LEU A 380 -1.31 -3.37 -4.84
CA LEU A 380 -0.82 -2.24 -5.63
C LEU A 380 -0.41 -2.70 -7.03
N SER A 381 0.31 -3.82 -7.12
CA SER A 381 0.66 -4.48 -8.36
C SER A 381 -0.59 -4.92 -9.12
N LEU A 382 -1.56 -5.56 -8.46
CA LEU A 382 -2.84 -5.93 -9.07
C LEU A 382 -3.64 -4.70 -9.50
N LYS A 383 -3.69 -3.64 -8.72
CA LYS A 383 -4.41 -2.40 -9.08
C LYS A 383 -3.78 -1.72 -10.29
N LEU A 384 -2.44 -1.68 -10.36
CA LEU A 384 -1.71 -1.16 -11.51
C LEU A 384 -1.88 -2.08 -12.72
N ILE A 385 -1.69 -3.37 -12.55
CA ILE A 385 -1.87 -4.38 -13.60
C ILE A 385 -3.33 -4.38 -14.09
N GLN A 386 -4.30 -4.29 -13.19
CA GLN A 386 -5.72 -4.21 -13.56
C GLN A 386 -6.04 -2.94 -14.35
N GLN A 387 -5.47 -1.80 -14.00
CA GLN A 387 -5.60 -0.56 -14.79
C GLN A 387 -4.95 -0.69 -16.16
N LEU A 388 -3.77 -1.31 -16.25
CA LEU A 388 -3.11 -1.57 -17.52
C LEU A 388 -3.90 -2.57 -18.38
N ARG A 389 -4.49 -3.61 -17.78
CA ARG A 389 -5.41 -4.54 -18.45
C ARG A 389 -6.65 -3.83 -19.00
N GLN A 390 -7.27 -2.95 -18.20
CA GLN A 390 -8.43 -2.16 -18.64
C GLN A 390 -8.06 -1.26 -19.81
N GLN A 391 -6.93 -0.54 -19.74
CA GLN A 391 -6.44 0.28 -20.85
C GLN A 391 -6.14 -0.54 -22.10
N SER A 392 -5.59 -1.74 -21.96
CA SER A 392 -5.34 -2.67 -23.07
C SER A 392 -6.64 -3.23 -23.67
N ALA A 393 -7.62 -3.58 -22.82
CA ALA A 393 -8.93 -4.10 -23.24
C ALA A 393 -9.79 -3.04 -23.93
N ASP A 394 -9.83 -1.82 -23.39
CA ASP A 394 -10.54 -0.68 -24.00
C ASP A 394 -9.98 -0.36 -25.39
N SER A 395 -8.68 -0.58 -25.59
CA SER A 395 -7.99 -0.41 -26.87
C SER A 395 -8.34 -1.51 -27.87
N GLN A 396 -8.52 -2.75 -27.42
CA GLN A 396 -8.94 -3.87 -28.27
C GLN A 396 -10.42 -3.79 -28.67
N GLN A 397 -11.29 -3.34 -27.78
CA GLN A 397 -12.72 -3.17 -28.08
C GLN A 397 -12.99 -2.03 -29.07
N SER A 398 -12.15 -1.00 -29.08
CA SER A 398 -12.24 0.07 -30.08
C SER A 398 -11.83 -0.36 -31.50
N MET A 399 -11.20 -1.50 -31.67
CA MET A 399 -10.86 -2.08 -32.99
C MET A 399 -12.06 -2.75 -33.69
N SER A 400 -13.12 -3.09 -32.95
CA SER A 400 -14.29 -3.77 -33.52
C SER A 400 -15.44 -2.85 -33.96
N ALA A 401 -15.34 -1.55 -33.75
CA ALA A 401 -16.37 -0.57 -34.14
C ALA A 401 -15.90 0.31 -35.33
N GLU A 402 -16.72 0.33 -36.35
CA GLU A 402 -16.52 0.93 -37.69
C GLU A 402 -16.41 2.47 -37.72
N ASN A 403 -15.38 3.10 -37.14
CA ASN A 403 -15.10 4.52 -37.42
C ASN A 403 -13.59 4.78 -37.53
N ARG A 404 -13.08 4.77 -38.76
CA ARG A 404 -11.65 4.72 -39.12
C ARG A 404 -10.84 6.03 -38.96
N THR A 405 -11.43 7.18 -38.71
CA THR A 405 -10.72 8.47 -38.80
C THR A 405 -10.27 9.10 -37.50
N THR A 406 -10.83 8.69 -36.36
CA THR A 406 -10.39 9.16 -35.02
C THR A 406 -9.59 8.13 -34.21
N ASN A 407 -9.47 6.92 -34.73
CA ASN A 407 -8.91 5.77 -34.00
C ASN A 407 -7.38 5.65 -34.05
N THR A 408 -6.71 6.23 -35.05
CA THR A 408 -5.24 6.15 -35.18
C THR A 408 -4.50 6.81 -34.03
N ALA A 409 -4.99 7.94 -33.53
CA ALA A 409 -4.39 8.63 -32.38
C ALA A 409 -4.64 7.87 -31.04
N ARG A 410 -5.79 7.18 -30.89
CA ARG A 410 -6.11 6.34 -29.72
C ARG A 410 -5.40 5.01 -29.73
N LEU A 411 -5.27 4.37 -30.90
CA LEU A 411 -4.47 3.15 -31.10
C LEU A 411 -2.98 3.38 -30.84
N ALA A 412 -2.45 4.53 -31.25
CA ALA A 412 -1.08 4.94 -30.94
C ALA A 412 -0.86 5.24 -29.43
N ALA A 413 -1.94 5.43 -28.63
CA ALA A 413 -1.87 5.68 -27.20
C ALA A 413 -1.97 4.43 -26.34
N ALA A 414 -2.40 3.29 -26.88
CA ALA A 414 -2.57 2.04 -26.15
C ALA A 414 -1.23 1.40 -25.77
N ARG A 415 -1.14 0.90 -24.53
CA ARG A 415 0.03 0.17 -24.04
C ARG A 415 -0.30 -1.31 -23.97
N SER A 416 0.54 -2.16 -24.60
CA SER A 416 0.43 -3.62 -24.45
C SER A 416 0.95 -4.07 -23.09
N LEU A 417 0.31 -5.09 -22.51
CA LEU A 417 0.71 -5.68 -21.23
C LEU A 417 0.95 -7.17 -21.41
N HIS A 418 2.15 -7.61 -21.06
CA HIS A 418 2.53 -9.02 -20.97
C HIS A 418 2.80 -9.36 -19.50
N GLU A 419 2.17 -10.41 -19.01
CA GLU A 419 2.32 -10.86 -17.63
C GLU A 419 3.09 -12.17 -17.58
N VAL A 420 4.09 -12.21 -16.70
CA VAL A 420 4.94 -13.38 -16.46
C VAL A 420 5.00 -13.65 -14.96
N SER A 421 4.96 -14.90 -14.55
CA SER A 421 5.08 -15.29 -13.14
C SER A 421 6.17 -16.33 -12.93
N LEU A 422 6.91 -16.23 -11.80
CA LEU A 422 7.90 -17.22 -11.39
C LEU A 422 7.39 -17.92 -10.12
N HIS A 423 7.33 -19.25 -10.18
CA HIS A 423 6.84 -20.08 -9.08
C HIS A 423 7.96 -20.84 -8.37
N GLU A 424 9.02 -21.22 -9.10
CA GLU A 424 10.11 -22.03 -8.57
C GLU A 424 11.07 -21.22 -7.70
N SER A 425 11.37 -21.74 -6.51
CA SER A 425 12.37 -21.12 -5.62
C SER A 425 13.79 -21.40 -6.09
N ILE A 426 14.65 -20.37 -6.02
CA ILE A 426 16.09 -20.45 -6.32
C ILE A 426 16.92 -20.32 -5.05
N ARG A 427 16.47 -19.53 -4.07
CA ARG A 427 17.22 -19.24 -2.85
C ARG A 427 17.31 -20.45 -1.93
N TYR A 428 16.27 -21.27 -1.88
CA TYR A 428 16.17 -22.52 -1.12
C TYR A 428 15.40 -23.57 -1.92
N SER A 429 15.43 -24.84 -1.49
CA SER A 429 14.76 -25.93 -2.20
C SER A 429 13.24 -25.74 -2.29
N PRO A 430 12.61 -26.19 -3.37
CA PRO A 430 11.15 -26.27 -3.46
C PRO A 430 10.58 -27.09 -2.30
N GLY A 431 9.52 -26.58 -1.64
CA GLY A 431 8.91 -27.25 -0.49
C GLY A 431 9.70 -27.13 0.82
N ASP A 432 10.55 -26.10 0.96
CA ASP A 432 11.29 -25.81 2.20
C ASP A 432 10.36 -25.74 3.41
N PRO A 433 10.62 -26.50 4.51
CA PRO A 433 9.76 -26.54 5.68
C PRO A 433 9.63 -25.20 6.41
N VAL A 434 10.66 -24.35 6.37
CA VAL A 434 10.64 -23.02 7.00
C VAL A 434 9.78 -22.06 6.19
N GLU A 435 9.88 -22.09 4.87
CA GLU A 435 8.99 -21.31 3.97
C GLU A 435 7.52 -21.71 4.18
N LYS A 436 7.25 -23.02 4.22
CA LYS A 436 5.91 -23.54 4.45
C LYS A 436 5.35 -23.07 5.79
N TRP A 437 6.13 -23.22 6.85
CA TRP A 437 5.76 -22.76 8.19
C TRP A 437 5.47 -21.25 8.22
N LEU A 438 6.34 -20.44 7.59
CA LEU A 438 6.18 -19.00 7.55
C LEU A 438 4.91 -18.59 6.78
N ASN A 439 4.63 -19.25 5.65
CA ASN A 439 3.43 -19.01 4.84
C ASN A 439 2.16 -19.39 5.61
N GLU A 440 2.17 -20.53 6.31
CA GLU A 440 1.05 -20.97 7.14
C GLU A 440 0.83 -20.02 8.32
N LEU A 441 1.90 -19.67 9.07
CA LEU A 441 1.82 -18.77 10.22
C LEU A 441 1.31 -17.37 9.84
N LEU A 442 1.78 -16.82 8.73
CA LEU A 442 1.47 -15.45 8.32
C LEU A 442 0.38 -15.36 7.25
N CYS A 443 -0.22 -16.47 6.85
CA CYS A 443 -1.24 -16.56 5.80
C CYS A 443 -0.78 -15.92 4.47
N LEU A 444 0.48 -16.08 4.07
CA LEU A 444 1.05 -15.43 2.89
C LEU A 444 0.57 -16.05 1.57
N ASP A 445 0.26 -17.33 1.57
CA ASP A 445 -0.21 -18.11 0.41
C ASP A 445 -1.71 -18.44 0.43
N CYS A 446 -2.47 -17.79 1.30
CA CYS A 446 -3.90 -18.06 1.51
C CYS A 446 -4.76 -17.97 0.23
N LEU A 447 -4.31 -17.28 -0.80
CA LEU A 447 -5.00 -17.19 -2.10
C LEU A 447 -4.85 -18.44 -2.97
N ASN A 448 -3.90 -19.32 -2.66
CA ASN A 448 -3.68 -20.58 -3.37
C ASN A 448 -4.57 -21.73 -2.83
N ILE A 449 -5.37 -21.45 -1.80
CA ILE A 449 -6.27 -22.45 -1.20
C ILE A 449 -7.43 -22.71 -2.14
N PRO A 450 -7.84 -23.99 -2.33
CA PRO A 450 -9.00 -24.32 -3.14
C PRO A 450 -10.24 -23.57 -2.66
N ARG A 451 -10.90 -22.88 -3.58
CA ARG A 451 -12.14 -22.16 -3.29
C ARG A 451 -13.28 -23.17 -3.14
N LEU A 452 -14.08 -22.97 -2.10
CA LEU A 452 -15.37 -23.64 -2.01
C LEU A 452 -16.38 -22.82 -2.81
N ILE A 453 -17.13 -23.45 -3.68
CA ILE A 453 -18.20 -22.82 -4.45
C ILE A 453 -19.50 -23.44 -3.98
N SER A 454 -20.23 -22.75 -3.12
CA SER A 454 -21.54 -23.19 -2.61
C SER A 454 -22.74 -22.66 -3.44
N GLY A 455 -22.46 -22.04 -4.58
CA GLY A 455 -23.46 -21.36 -5.40
C GLY A 455 -23.64 -19.88 -4.99
N CYS A 456 -24.64 -19.22 -5.56
CA CYS A 456 -24.99 -17.82 -5.28
C CYS A 456 -26.30 -17.75 -4.50
N PRO A 457 -26.33 -17.94 -3.16
CA PRO A 457 -27.56 -17.84 -2.38
C PRO A 457 -28.09 -16.40 -2.41
N LEU A 458 -29.42 -16.24 -2.28
CA LEU A 458 -29.98 -14.90 -2.19
C LEU A 458 -29.43 -14.16 -0.97
N PRO A 459 -28.99 -12.90 -1.10
CA PRO A 459 -28.42 -12.15 0.04
C PRO A 459 -29.32 -12.10 1.27
N GLN A 460 -30.64 -12.09 1.07
CA GLN A 460 -31.66 -12.06 2.14
C GLN A 460 -31.63 -13.31 3.01
N THR A 461 -31.28 -14.49 2.45
CA THR A 461 -31.21 -15.75 3.18
C THR A 461 -29.90 -15.94 3.94
N CYS A 462 -28.90 -15.09 3.68
CA CYS A 462 -27.60 -15.15 4.33
C CYS A 462 -27.64 -14.53 5.73
N GLU A 463 -26.97 -15.17 6.67
CA GLU A 463 -26.86 -14.76 8.07
C GLU A 463 -25.46 -14.27 8.41
N LEU A 464 -25.40 -13.30 9.32
CA LEU A 464 -24.14 -12.76 9.85
C LEU A 464 -23.81 -13.45 11.18
N TYR A 465 -22.59 -13.93 11.33
CA TYR A 465 -22.09 -14.59 12.53
C TYR A 465 -20.95 -13.78 13.13
N TYR A 466 -20.89 -13.75 14.46
CA TYR A 466 -19.73 -13.28 15.18
C TYR A 466 -18.66 -14.36 15.23
N VAL A 467 -17.41 -14.01 14.93
CA VAL A 467 -16.28 -14.97 14.96
C VAL A 467 -15.51 -14.80 16.26
N ASN A 468 -15.45 -15.85 17.06
CA ASN A 468 -14.69 -15.84 18.29
C ASN A 468 -13.19 -15.94 17.99
N ARG A 469 -12.43 -14.92 18.40
CA ARG A 469 -11.00 -14.80 18.11
C ARG A 469 -10.16 -15.76 18.96
N ASP A 470 -10.57 -16.12 20.18
CA ASP A 470 -9.85 -17.09 21.00
C ASP A 470 -9.82 -18.46 20.34
N THR A 471 -10.95 -18.86 19.76
CA THR A 471 -11.04 -20.11 18.99
C THR A 471 -10.43 -20.01 17.61
N LEU A 472 -10.49 -18.83 16.98
CA LEU A 472 -9.91 -18.62 15.64
C LEU A 472 -8.38 -18.74 15.66
N PHE A 473 -7.71 -18.24 16.71
CA PHE A 473 -6.26 -18.20 16.84
C PHE A 473 -5.65 -19.29 17.74
N CYS A 474 -6.44 -20.28 18.15
CA CYS A 474 -6.00 -21.37 19.03
C CYS A 474 -5.12 -22.44 18.38
N TYR A 475 -4.81 -22.32 17.11
CA TYR A 475 -4.00 -23.26 16.32
C TYR A 475 -4.62 -24.66 16.14
N HIS A 476 -5.96 -24.81 16.25
CA HIS A 476 -6.65 -26.03 15.85
C HIS A 476 -6.78 -26.12 14.33
N LYS A 477 -6.71 -27.31 13.77
CA LYS A 477 -6.73 -27.54 12.30
C LYS A 477 -7.95 -26.91 11.60
N ALA A 478 -9.13 -26.99 12.19
CA ALA A 478 -10.34 -26.40 11.64
C ALA A 478 -10.30 -24.86 11.70
N SER A 479 -9.84 -24.29 12.82
CA SER A 479 -9.66 -22.84 13.00
C SER A 479 -8.62 -22.30 12.04
N GLU A 480 -7.50 -22.96 11.84
CA GLU A 480 -6.48 -22.57 10.87
C GLU A 480 -7.02 -22.58 9.43
N ALA A 481 -7.75 -23.62 9.05
CA ALA A 481 -8.38 -23.70 7.73
C ALA A 481 -9.41 -22.57 7.53
N PHE A 482 -10.16 -22.21 8.56
CA PHE A 482 -11.09 -21.08 8.51
C PHE A 482 -10.38 -19.74 8.46
N LEU A 483 -9.33 -19.56 9.27
CA LEU A 483 -8.50 -18.35 9.27
C LEU A 483 -7.88 -18.10 7.90
N GLN A 484 -7.31 -19.12 7.26
CA GLN A 484 -6.72 -19.01 5.93
C GLN A 484 -7.76 -18.53 4.89
N ARG A 485 -8.96 -19.09 4.90
CA ARG A 485 -10.06 -18.65 4.01
C ARG A 485 -10.49 -17.22 4.26
N LEU A 486 -10.59 -16.83 5.51
CA LEU A 486 -10.94 -15.48 5.92
C LEU A 486 -9.88 -14.47 5.48
N MET A 487 -8.60 -14.80 5.68
CA MET A 487 -7.49 -13.97 5.24
C MET A 487 -7.40 -13.87 3.71
N ALA A 488 -7.80 -14.93 2.97
CA ALA A 488 -7.88 -14.88 1.52
C ALA A 488 -8.82 -13.77 1.02
N LEU A 489 -9.97 -13.58 1.68
CA LEU A 489 -10.89 -12.50 1.36
C LEU A 489 -10.28 -11.12 1.65
N TYR A 490 -9.58 -10.98 2.78
CA TYR A 490 -8.90 -9.72 3.11
C TYR A 490 -7.82 -9.36 2.09
N VAL A 491 -6.98 -10.32 1.73
CA VAL A 491 -5.89 -10.11 0.75
C VAL A 491 -6.44 -9.79 -0.63
N ALA A 492 -7.55 -10.43 -1.04
CA ALA A 492 -8.17 -10.19 -2.34
C ALA A 492 -8.83 -8.80 -2.44
N SER A 493 -9.34 -8.26 -1.33
CA SER A 493 -10.20 -7.07 -1.34
C SER A 493 -9.48 -5.79 -0.91
N HIS A 494 -8.45 -5.89 -0.07
CA HIS A 494 -7.78 -4.73 0.52
C HIS A 494 -6.32 -4.58 0.09
N TYR A 495 -6.02 -3.50 -0.62
CA TYR A 495 -4.69 -3.20 -1.14
C TYR A 495 -3.62 -2.90 -0.06
N LYS A 496 -4.02 -2.61 1.17
CA LYS A 496 -3.11 -2.38 2.32
C LYS A 496 -3.02 -3.55 3.28
N ASN A 497 -3.49 -4.73 2.90
CA ASN A 497 -3.41 -5.87 3.79
C ASN A 497 -1.96 -6.33 3.95
N SER A 498 -1.47 -6.37 5.18
CA SER A 498 -0.12 -6.80 5.53
C SER A 498 -0.16 -7.89 6.61
N PRO A 499 0.89 -8.69 6.79
CA PRO A 499 0.94 -9.64 7.90
C PRO A 499 0.75 -9.01 9.28
N ASN A 500 1.11 -7.73 9.47
CA ASN A 500 0.82 -7.02 10.73
C ASN A 500 -0.68 -6.85 11.00
N ASP A 501 -1.51 -6.84 9.97
CA ASP A 501 -2.96 -6.79 10.13
C ASP A 501 -3.52 -8.09 10.73
N LEU A 502 -2.85 -9.22 10.50
CA LEU A 502 -3.17 -10.49 11.16
C LEU A 502 -2.95 -10.41 12.68
N GLN A 503 -1.83 -9.81 13.11
CA GLN A 503 -1.56 -9.59 14.53
C GLN A 503 -2.56 -8.59 15.15
N MET A 504 -2.90 -7.52 14.44
CA MET A 504 -3.93 -6.60 14.89
C MET A 504 -5.29 -7.30 15.03
N LEU A 505 -5.67 -8.14 14.07
CA LEU A 505 -6.91 -8.91 14.12
C LEU A 505 -6.95 -9.88 15.30
N SER A 506 -5.82 -10.49 15.66
CA SER A 506 -5.74 -11.42 16.78
C SER A 506 -5.71 -10.71 18.14
N ASP A 507 -4.86 -9.67 18.31
CA ASP A 507 -4.47 -9.14 19.62
C ASP A 507 -5.24 -7.90 20.05
N ALA A 508 -5.75 -7.08 19.10
CA ALA A 508 -6.38 -5.80 19.45
C ALA A 508 -7.69 -6.00 20.22
N PRO A 509 -7.86 -5.40 21.44
CA PRO A 509 -9.00 -5.67 22.31
C PRO A 509 -10.33 -5.19 21.72
N ALA A 510 -10.34 -4.00 21.16
CA ALA A 510 -11.54 -3.35 20.62
C ALA A 510 -12.03 -3.90 19.28
N HIS A 511 -11.36 -4.88 18.69
CA HIS A 511 -11.71 -5.38 17.36
C HIS A 511 -12.68 -6.56 17.43
N HIS A 512 -13.75 -6.48 16.68
CA HIS A 512 -14.75 -7.51 16.50
C HIS A 512 -14.75 -7.99 15.05
N LEU A 513 -14.99 -9.29 14.87
CA LEU A 513 -14.94 -9.94 13.58
C LEU A 513 -16.29 -10.61 13.29
N PHE A 514 -16.83 -10.34 12.11
CA PHE A 514 -18.08 -10.91 11.65
C PHE A 514 -17.89 -11.54 10.27
N CYS A 515 -18.59 -12.64 10.00
CA CYS A 515 -18.61 -13.26 8.69
C CYS A 515 -20.06 -13.52 8.23
N LEU A 516 -20.32 -13.24 6.96
CA LEU A 516 -21.58 -13.55 6.31
C LEU A 516 -21.48 -14.95 5.66
N LEU A 517 -22.39 -15.83 6.05
CA LEU A 517 -22.43 -17.21 5.58
C LEU A 517 -23.73 -17.47 4.81
N PRO A 518 -23.71 -18.40 3.84
CA PRO A 518 -24.92 -18.93 3.24
C PRO A 518 -25.74 -19.70 4.30
N PRO A 519 -27.01 -20.04 4.02
CA PRO A 519 -27.76 -20.97 4.86
C PRO A 519 -26.99 -22.29 5.03
N VAL A 520 -26.66 -22.64 6.27
CA VAL A 520 -25.88 -23.85 6.59
C VAL A 520 -26.89 -24.95 6.98
N PRO A 521 -27.02 -26.02 6.18
CA PRO A 521 -27.89 -27.13 6.55
C PRO A 521 -27.34 -27.88 7.79
N PRO A 522 -28.19 -28.37 8.70
CA PRO A 522 -27.78 -29.07 9.91
C PRO A 522 -26.90 -30.31 9.68
N THR A 523 -26.95 -30.86 8.49
CA THR A 523 -26.20 -32.04 8.06
C THR A 523 -24.79 -31.74 7.52
N GLN A 524 -24.41 -30.47 7.43
CA GLN A 524 -23.13 -30.07 6.86
C GLN A 524 -22.00 -30.33 7.86
N ASN A 525 -21.09 -31.24 7.52
CA ASN A 525 -19.90 -31.57 8.33
C ASN A 525 -18.63 -30.84 7.83
N SER A 526 -18.73 -29.96 6.85
CA SER A 526 -17.63 -29.19 6.30
C SER A 526 -17.73 -27.71 6.70
N LEU A 527 -16.58 -27.03 6.74
CA LEU A 527 -16.56 -25.58 6.97
C LEU A 527 -17.37 -24.85 5.89
N PRO A 528 -18.27 -23.92 6.26
CA PRO A 528 -19.05 -23.16 5.29
C PRO A 528 -18.18 -22.22 4.47
N GLU A 529 -18.67 -21.86 3.28
CA GLU A 529 -18.05 -20.80 2.48
C GLU A 529 -18.31 -19.44 3.12
N VAL A 530 -17.26 -18.61 3.20
CA VAL A 530 -17.39 -17.24 3.70
C VAL A 530 -17.67 -16.31 2.52
N LEU A 531 -18.87 -15.71 2.47
CA LEU A 531 -19.29 -14.80 1.41
C LEU A 531 -18.77 -13.39 1.60
N ALA A 532 -18.77 -12.90 2.84
CA ALA A 532 -18.23 -11.61 3.20
C ALA A 532 -17.70 -11.62 4.64
N VAL A 533 -16.75 -10.76 4.92
CA VAL A 533 -16.16 -10.56 6.24
C VAL A 533 -16.22 -9.08 6.58
N VAL A 534 -16.57 -8.76 7.84
CA VAL A 534 -16.58 -7.39 8.37
C VAL A 534 -15.76 -7.35 9.65
N GLN A 535 -14.84 -6.42 9.74
CA GLN A 535 -14.06 -6.13 10.94
C GLN A 535 -14.47 -4.77 11.47
N VAL A 536 -14.88 -4.71 12.72
CA VAL A 536 -15.28 -3.49 13.42
C VAL A 536 -14.32 -3.24 14.56
N CYS A 537 -13.92 -1.99 14.76
CA CYS A 537 -13.17 -1.53 15.93
C CYS A 537 -14.09 -0.63 16.74
N LEU A 538 -14.23 -0.90 18.01
CA LEU A 538 -14.92 -0.02 18.95
C LEU A 538 -14.02 1.18 19.25
N GLU A 539 -14.54 2.39 19.15
CA GLU A 539 -13.82 3.66 19.34
C GLU A 539 -14.69 4.65 20.10
N GLY A 540 -14.06 5.59 20.78
CA GLY A 540 -14.77 6.62 21.56
C GLY A 540 -14.74 6.35 23.05
N GLU A 541 -15.76 6.83 23.77
CA GLU A 541 -15.80 6.83 25.23
C GLU A 541 -14.57 7.52 25.86
N ILE A 542 -14.00 8.49 25.14
CA ILE A 542 -12.82 9.22 25.58
C ILE A 542 -13.27 10.32 26.56
N SER A 543 -12.61 10.42 27.71
CA SER A 543 -12.95 11.48 28.65
C SER A 543 -12.74 12.86 28.01
N ARG A 544 -13.70 13.78 28.22
CA ARG A 544 -13.64 15.16 27.69
C ARG A 544 -12.32 15.85 28.04
N GLN A 545 -11.79 15.61 29.23
CA GLN A 545 -10.52 16.17 29.68
C GLN A 545 -9.32 15.63 28.86
N SER A 546 -9.32 14.34 28.52
CA SER A 546 -8.30 13.73 27.65
C SER A 546 -8.33 14.35 26.28
N ILE A 547 -9.53 14.59 25.71
CA ILE A 547 -9.69 15.21 24.40
C ILE A 547 -9.13 16.64 24.41
N LEU A 548 -9.53 17.46 25.37
CA LEU A 548 -9.06 18.84 25.49
C LEU A 548 -7.53 18.91 25.67
N ASN A 549 -6.97 18.03 26.50
CA ASN A 549 -5.52 17.91 26.69
C ASN A 549 -4.80 17.42 25.41
N GLY A 550 -5.39 16.52 24.66
CA GLY A 550 -4.86 16.03 23.39
C GLY A 550 -4.86 17.11 22.32
N LEU A 551 -5.99 17.79 22.14
CA LEU A 551 -6.15 18.88 21.18
C LEU A 551 -5.20 20.05 21.47
N SER A 552 -5.07 20.47 22.74
CA SER A 552 -4.18 21.57 23.14
C SER A 552 -2.70 21.26 22.92
N ARG A 553 -2.28 19.98 23.01
CA ARG A 553 -0.90 19.53 22.83
C ARG A 553 -0.60 19.06 21.41
N GLY A 554 -1.59 19.01 20.53
CA GLY A 554 -1.47 18.43 19.19
C GLY A 554 -1.10 16.94 19.21
N LYS A 555 -1.38 16.22 20.31
CA LYS A 555 -1.10 14.78 20.46
C LYS A 555 -2.39 13.98 20.37
N LYS A 556 -2.40 13.00 19.50
CA LYS A 556 -3.51 12.06 19.34
C LYS A 556 -3.08 10.70 19.91
N ALA A 557 -3.96 10.07 20.70
CA ALA A 557 -3.75 8.67 21.07
C ALA A 557 -3.89 7.78 19.82
N SER A 558 -3.19 6.64 19.82
CA SER A 558 -3.35 5.63 18.79
C SER A 558 -4.61 4.81 19.08
N GLY A 559 -5.41 4.46 18.08
CA GLY A 559 -6.53 3.53 18.22
C GLY A 559 -7.88 4.15 17.93
N ASP A 560 -8.20 5.32 18.48
CA ASP A 560 -9.47 6.02 18.29
C ASP A 560 -9.43 6.97 17.09
N LEU A 561 -9.42 6.40 15.88
CA LEU A 561 -9.17 7.19 14.65
C LEU A 561 -10.25 8.22 14.38
N ILE A 562 -11.52 7.80 14.37
CA ILE A 562 -12.65 8.67 14.03
C ILE A 562 -12.87 9.72 15.13
N PRO A 563 -12.96 9.36 16.43
CA PRO A 563 -13.11 10.32 17.49
C PRO A 563 -12.10 11.47 17.44
N TRP A 564 -10.82 11.15 17.39
CA TRP A 564 -9.75 12.16 17.29
C TRP A 564 -9.82 13.00 16.01
N THR A 565 -10.15 12.38 14.87
CA THR A 565 -10.20 13.11 13.60
C THR A 565 -11.37 14.10 13.58
N VAL A 566 -12.53 13.68 14.06
CA VAL A 566 -13.74 14.52 14.08
C VAL A 566 -13.64 15.59 15.14
N SER A 567 -13.23 15.25 16.36
CA SER A 567 -13.04 16.25 17.43
C SER A 567 -12.03 17.33 17.03
N GLU A 568 -10.94 16.98 16.35
CA GLU A 568 -9.98 17.96 15.86
C GLU A 568 -10.56 18.80 14.72
N GLN A 569 -11.26 18.18 13.77
CA GLN A 569 -11.77 18.85 12.57
C GLN A 569 -12.84 19.88 12.92
N PHE A 570 -13.71 19.56 13.86
CA PHE A 570 -14.83 20.40 14.27
C PHE A 570 -14.57 21.17 15.57
N GLN A 571 -13.41 20.91 16.24
CA GLN A 571 -13.07 21.45 17.57
C GLN A 571 -14.17 21.13 18.59
N ASP A 572 -14.76 19.96 18.46
CA ASP A 572 -15.84 19.47 19.31
C ASP A 572 -15.32 18.36 20.25
N PRO A 573 -15.15 18.65 21.55
CA PRO A 573 -14.71 17.67 22.51
C PRO A 573 -15.82 16.69 22.93
N GLU A 574 -17.10 16.99 22.68
CA GLU A 574 -18.22 16.13 23.06
C GLU A 574 -18.33 14.92 22.13
N PHE A 575 -18.02 15.07 20.84
CA PHE A 575 -18.08 13.96 19.91
C PHE A 575 -17.23 12.76 20.33
N GLY A 576 -16.05 13.00 20.89
CA GLY A 576 -15.16 11.91 21.31
C GLY A 576 -15.65 11.16 22.54
N THR A 577 -16.63 11.67 23.26
CA THR A 577 -17.28 10.98 24.41
C THR A 577 -18.32 9.96 23.95
N LEU A 578 -18.78 10.06 22.70
CA LEU A 578 -19.72 9.12 22.11
C LEU A 578 -19.08 7.76 21.91
N SER A 579 -19.88 6.71 22.02
CA SER A 579 -19.49 5.33 21.71
C SER A 579 -19.68 5.04 20.22
N GLY A 580 -18.64 4.60 19.54
CA GLY A 580 -18.70 4.37 18.10
C GLY A 580 -18.10 3.04 17.65
N GLY A 581 -18.58 2.53 16.52
CA GLY A 581 -18.02 1.37 15.85
C GLY A 581 -17.44 1.75 14.48
N ARG A 582 -16.12 1.65 14.32
CA ARG A 582 -15.51 1.88 13.02
C ARG A 582 -15.41 0.59 12.22
N VAL A 583 -16.03 0.55 11.05
CA VAL A 583 -15.78 -0.52 10.08
C VAL A 583 -14.36 -0.35 9.53
N VAL A 584 -13.44 -1.19 10.03
CA VAL A 584 -12.03 -1.18 9.65
C VAL A 584 -11.87 -1.78 8.27
N ARG A 585 -12.58 -2.89 8.02
CA ARG A 585 -12.56 -3.63 6.75
C ARG A 585 -13.89 -4.28 6.49
N ILE A 586 -14.26 -4.28 5.23
CA ILE A 586 -15.32 -5.12 4.67
C ILE A 586 -14.78 -5.75 3.39
N ALA A 587 -14.86 -7.06 3.31
CA ALA A 587 -14.36 -7.83 2.17
C ALA A 587 -15.45 -8.79 1.71
N VAL A 588 -15.75 -8.78 0.42
CA VAL A 588 -16.68 -9.71 -0.23
C VAL A 588 -15.88 -10.62 -1.15
N ASN A 589 -16.24 -11.88 -1.21
CA ASN A 589 -15.61 -12.83 -2.13
C ASN A 589 -15.61 -12.24 -3.55
N PRO A 590 -14.42 -12.16 -4.21
CA PRO A 590 -14.28 -11.54 -5.53
C PRO A 590 -15.25 -12.08 -6.58
N ASP A 591 -15.59 -13.37 -6.50
CA ASP A 591 -16.49 -14.04 -7.47
C ASP A 591 -17.96 -13.59 -7.30
N TYR A 592 -18.31 -12.99 -6.15
CA TYR A 592 -19.68 -12.56 -5.81
C TYR A 592 -19.79 -11.04 -5.60
N GLN A 593 -18.82 -10.27 -6.02
CA GLN A 593 -18.86 -8.81 -5.92
C GLN A 593 -19.99 -8.22 -6.77
N GLY A 594 -20.64 -7.19 -6.24
CA GLY A 594 -21.79 -6.53 -6.91
C GLY A 594 -23.15 -7.22 -6.70
N MET A 595 -23.21 -8.43 -6.13
CA MET A 595 -24.44 -9.19 -5.91
C MET A 595 -25.22 -8.81 -4.63
N GLY A 596 -24.76 -7.84 -3.85
CA GLY A 596 -25.47 -7.31 -2.67
C GLY A 596 -25.05 -7.90 -1.31
N TYR A 597 -24.12 -8.86 -1.25
CA TYR A 597 -23.66 -9.47 0.02
C TYR A 597 -23.02 -8.46 0.98
N GLY A 598 -22.19 -7.53 0.48
CA GLY A 598 -21.62 -6.46 1.31
C GLY A 598 -22.69 -5.55 1.90
N SER A 599 -23.75 -5.22 1.14
CA SER A 599 -24.87 -4.42 1.63
C SER A 599 -25.69 -5.18 2.68
N ARG A 600 -25.88 -6.50 2.47
CA ARG A 600 -26.56 -7.35 3.45
C ARG A 600 -25.77 -7.46 4.75
N ALA A 601 -24.47 -7.66 4.68
CA ALA A 601 -23.60 -7.71 5.86
C ALA A 601 -23.69 -6.42 6.68
N LEU A 602 -23.63 -5.24 6.03
CA LEU A 602 -23.79 -3.95 6.72
C LEU A 602 -25.19 -3.76 7.30
N GLN A 603 -26.23 -4.20 6.63
CA GLN A 603 -27.60 -4.15 7.13
C GLN A 603 -27.75 -4.96 8.43
N LEU A 604 -27.27 -6.22 8.41
CA LEU A 604 -27.32 -7.08 9.59
C LEU A 604 -26.45 -6.55 10.73
N LEU A 605 -25.27 -6.00 10.42
CA LEU A 605 -24.41 -5.37 11.40
C LEU A 605 -25.08 -4.17 12.06
N GLN A 606 -25.76 -3.33 11.29
CA GLN A 606 -26.54 -2.21 11.83
C GLN A 606 -27.65 -2.71 12.75
N MET A 607 -28.46 -3.67 12.29
CA MET A 607 -29.54 -4.26 13.11
C MET A 607 -29.01 -4.86 14.42
N TYR A 608 -27.80 -5.43 14.39
CA TYR A 608 -27.15 -5.98 15.58
C TYR A 608 -26.85 -4.90 16.62
N TYR A 609 -26.16 -3.82 16.22
CA TYR A 609 -25.82 -2.74 17.13
C TYR A 609 -27.03 -1.85 17.52
N GLU A 610 -28.12 -1.89 16.75
CA GLU A 610 -29.42 -1.32 17.12
C GLU A 610 -30.23 -2.23 18.06
N GLY A 611 -29.69 -3.40 18.47
CA GLY A 611 -30.36 -4.32 19.39
C GLY A 611 -31.60 -5.03 18.83
N LYS A 612 -31.74 -5.13 17.49
CA LYS A 612 -32.93 -5.72 16.84
C LYS A 612 -32.94 -7.26 16.80
N PHE A 613 -31.92 -7.91 17.35
CA PHE A 613 -31.90 -9.37 17.50
C PHE A 613 -32.34 -9.74 18.91
N PRO A 614 -33.46 -10.49 19.07
CA PRO A 614 -33.91 -10.96 20.38
C PRO A 614 -32.87 -11.96 20.93
N MET A 615 -32.48 -11.79 22.17
CA MET A 615 -31.58 -12.73 22.85
C MET A 615 -32.37 -14.02 23.19
N MET A 616 -31.76 -15.17 22.89
CA MET A 616 -32.42 -16.48 23.12
C MET A 616 -32.24 -17.01 24.54
N ASP A 617 -31.17 -16.61 25.27
CA ASP A 617 -30.91 -17.06 26.66
C ASP A 617 -30.01 -16.10 27.41
N GLU A 618 -30.41 -15.71 28.61
CA GLU A 618 -29.59 -14.95 29.58
C GLU A 618 -28.53 -15.84 30.32
N SER A 619 -28.62 -17.16 30.21
CA SER A 619 -27.83 -18.11 30.99
C SER A 619 -26.43 -18.45 30.47
N THR A 620 -26.05 -17.99 29.27
CA THR A 620 -24.75 -18.33 28.65
C THR A 620 -23.73 -17.17 28.67
N GLN A 621 -23.79 -16.32 29.67
CA GLN A 621 -22.60 -15.52 30.03
C GLN A 621 -21.59 -16.46 30.72
N SER A 622 -21.02 -17.40 29.94
CA SER A 622 -19.80 -18.07 30.37
C SER A 622 -18.73 -16.99 30.53
N ASN A 623 -18.27 -16.80 31.75
CA ASN A 623 -17.03 -16.10 32.05
C ASN A 623 -15.94 -16.77 31.22
N HIS A 624 -15.70 -16.24 30.01
CA HIS A 624 -14.59 -16.68 29.20
C HIS A 624 -13.34 -16.29 29.96
N ASN A 625 -12.63 -17.26 30.49
CA ASN A 625 -11.32 -17.09 31.05
C ASN A 625 -10.40 -16.60 29.93
N GLU A 626 -10.34 -15.28 29.75
CA GLU A 626 -9.33 -14.65 28.93
C GLU A 626 -7.96 -15.09 29.44
N ILE A 627 -6.99 -15.23 28.54
CA ILE A 627 -5.60 -15.54 28.89
C ILE A 627 -4.99 -14.35 29.63
N THR A 628 -5.50 -14.05 30.80
CA THR A 628 -5.11 -12.84 31.57
C THR A 628 -3.97 -13.12 32.53
N SER A 629 -3.74 -14.37 32.94
CA SER A 629 -2.60 -14.72 33.77
C SER A 629 -2.13 -16.14 33.49
N VAL A 630 -0.83 -16.31 33.34
CA VAL A 630 -0.18 -17.64 33.42
C VAL A 630 0.13 -17.87 34.89
N SER A 631 -0.49 -18.87 35.51
CA SER A 631 -0.15 -19.29 36.86
C SER A 631 1.35 -19.58 36.92
N SER A 632 2.05 -18.98 37.84
CA SER A 632 3.50 -19.14 38.04
C SER A 632 3.87 -20.46 38.77
N GLU A 633 3.01 -21.45 38.67
CA GLU A 633 3.39 -22.80 39.11
C GLU A 633 4.58 -23.28 38.32
N ALA A 634 5.65 -23.49 39.04
CA ALA A 634 7.00 -23.69 38.55
C ALA A 634 7.17 -25.08 37.91
N VAL A 635 6.66 -25.19 36.68
CA VAL A 635 7.09 -26.26 35.76
C VAL A 635 8.38 -25.79 35.11
N SER A 636 9.41 -26.61 35.20
CA SER A 636 10.68 -26.36 34.49
C SER A 636 10.44 -26.28 32.99
N LEU A 637 11.16 -25.40 32.28
CA LEU A 637 11.11 -25.27 30.79
C LEU A 637 11.30 -26.65 30.11
N LEU A 638 12.03 -27.55 30.71
CA LEU A 638 12.31 -28.92 30.20
C LEU A 638 11.11 -29.87 30.33
N GLU A 639 10.16 -29.56 31.21
CA GLU A 639 8.99 -30.40 31.47
C GLU A 639 7.69 -29.78 30.94
N GLU A 640 7.76 -28.57 30.43
CA GLU A 640 6.62 -27.82 29.99
C GLU A 640 6.04 -28.36 28.66
N VAL A 641 4.83 -28.92 28.73
CA VAL A 641 4.09 -29.37 27.53
C VAL A 641 3.19 -28.23 27.04
N ILE A 642 3.44 -27.79 25.80
CA ILE A 642 2.66 -26.76 25.12
C ILE A 642 1.73 -27.43 24.11
N THR A 643 0.44 -27.38 24.39
CA THR A 643 -0.62 -27.91 23.52
C THR A 643 -1.71 -26.86 23.32
N PRO A 644 -2.47 -26.89 22.19
CA PRO A 644 -3.64 -26.06 22.01
C PRO A 644 -4.64 -26.19 23.16
N ARG A 645 -5.32 -25.12 23.51
CA ARG A 645 -6.34 -25.11 24.58
C ARG A 645 -7.49 -26.04 24.21
N LYS A 646 -8.00 -26.81 25.16
CA LYS A 646 -9.08 -27.80 24.93
C LYS A 646 -10.46 -27.24 25.14
N GLU A 647 -10.63 -26.32 26.10
CA GLU A 647 -11.90 -25.69 26.44
C GLU A 647 -11.96 -24.32 25.78
N LEU A 648 -12.59 -24.27 24.62
CA LEU A 648 -12.75 -23.06 23.83
C LEU A 648 -14.24 -22.84 23.49
N PRO A 649 -14.69 -21.58 23.47
CA PRO A 649 -16.03 -21.25 23.00
C PRO A 649 -16.21 -21.64 21.53
N PRO A 650 -17.47 -21.74 21.05
CA PRO A 650 -17.75 -21.98 19.64
C PRO A 650 -17.05 -20.95 18.74
N LEU A 651 -16.52 -21.38 17.58
CA LEU A 651 -15.87 -20.49 16.62
C LEU A 651 -16.81 -19.43 16.07
N LEU A 652 -18.04 -19.83 15.81
CA LEU A 652 -19.10 -19.00 15.22
C LEU A 652 -20.27 -18.88 16.17
N LEU A 653 -20.68 -17.67 16.50
CA LEU A 653 -21.84 -17.36 17.32
C LEU A 653 -22.88 -16.63 16.47
N LYS A 654 -24.16 -17.00 16.61
CA LYS A 654 -25.27 -16.22 16.05
C LYS A 654 -25.35 -14.87 16.73
N LEU A 655 -25.81 -13.85 16.03
CA LEU A 655 -25.97 -12.51 16.59
C LEU A 655 -26.98 -12.47 17.76
N SER A 656 -27.90 -13.42 17.83
CA SER A 656 -28.85 -13.61 18.95
C SER A 656 -28.23 -14.26 20.18
N GLU A 657 -27.03 -14.87 20.06
CA GLU A 657 -26.32 -15.54 21.16
C GLU A 657 -25.33 -14.61 21.87
N ARG A 658 -25.12 -13.40 21.34
CA ARG A 658 -24.20 -12.43 21.89
C ARG A 658 -24.86 -11.06 22.00
N ARG A 659 -24.79 -10.43 23.18
CA ARG A 659 -25.29 -9.07 23.39
C ARG A 659 -24.41 -8.08 22.63
N ALA A 660 -25.04 -7.18 21.86
CA ALA A 660 -24.34 -6.07 21.20
C ALA A 660 -23.89 -5.01 22.22
N GLU A 661 -22.75 -4.40 21.98
CA GLU A 661 -22.34 -3.17 22.66
C GLU A 661 -23.27 -2.02 22.27
N LYS A 662 -23.57 -1.13 23.22
CA LYS A 662 -24.35 0.08 22.92
C LYS A 662 -23.45 1.06 22.15
N LEU A 663 -23.83 1.44 20.95
CA LEU A 663 -23.11 2.38 20.12
C LEU A 663 -24.04 3.53 19.69
N ASP A 664 -23.49 4.75 19.66
CA ASP A 664 -24.19 5.95 19.16
C ASP A 664 -24.07 6.05 17.64
N TYR A 665 -22.96 5.57 17.06
CA TYR A 665 -22.73 5.65 15.62
C TYR A 665 -21.91 4.48 15.05
N LEU A 666 -22.08 4.24 13.76
CA LEU A 666 -21.16 3.47 12.95
C LEU A 666 -20.40 4.40 12.01
N GLY A 667 -19.09 4.21 11.90
CA GLY A 667 -18.23 5.01 11.04
C GLY A 667 -17.36 4.18 10.12
N VAL A 668 -16.82 4.81 9.08
CA VAL A 668 -15.83 4.22 8.17
C VAL A 668 -14.81 5.27 7.76
N SER A 669 -13.56 4.83 7.60
CA SER A 669 -12.48 5.63 7.01
C SER A 669 -11.83 4.84 5.87
N TYR A 670 -11.85 5.40 4.65
CA TYR A 670 -11.37 4.71 3.45
C TYR A 670 -10.76 5.68 2.43
N GLY A 671 -9.97 5.15 1.47
CA GLY A 671 -9.49 5.90 0.33
C GLY A 671 -10.63 6.19 -0.65
N LEU A 672 -10.88 7.46 -0.92
CA LEU A 672 -12.04 7.92 -1.69
C LEU A 672 -11.98 7.47 -3.15
N THR A 673 -12.99 6.71 -3.56
CA THR A 673 -13.30 6.38 -4.95
C THR A 673 -14.79 6.55 -5.21
N ALA A 674 -15.18 6.81 -6.46
CA ALA A 674 -16.60 6.99 -6.79
C ALA A 674 -17.46 5.75 -6.45
N GLN A 675 -16.92 4.55 -6.66
CA GLN A 675 -17.61 3.28 -6.37
C GLN A 675 -17.84 3.09 -4.87
N LEU A 676 -16.80 3.28 -4.05
CA LEU A 676 -16.88 3.17 -2.59
C LEU A 676 -17.80 4.24 -1.99
N LEU A 677 -17.70 5.48 -2.48
CA LEU A 677 -18.61 6.55 -2.04
C LEU A 677 -20.08 6.17 -2.30
N LYS A 678 -20.39 5.66 -3.50
CA LYS A 678 -21.74 5.20 -3.86
C LYS A 678 -22.20 4.05 -2.96
N PHE A 679 -21.31 3.10 -2.66
CA PHE A 679 -21.62 1.96 -1.78
C PHE A 679 -21.97 2.42 -0.36
N TRP A 680 -21.13 3.26 0.27
CA TRP A 680 -21.37 3.74 1.63
C TRP A 680 -22.57 4.68 1.73
N LYS A 681 -22.78 5.55 0.73
CA LYS A 681 -23.98 6.40 0.68
C LYS A 681 -25.26 5.57 0.56
N LYS A 682 -25.26 4.49 -0.25
CA LYS A 682 -26.40 3.57 -0.36
C LYS A 682 -26.69 2.87 0.97
N ALA A 683 -25.68 2.60 1.78
CA ALA A 683 -25.81 2.05 3.13
C ALA A 683 -26.25 3.09 4.18
N GLY A 684 -26.45 4.37 3.80
CA GLY A 684 -26.92 5.44 4.69
C GLY A 684 -25.82 6.20 5.43
N TYR A 685 -24.54 6.00 5.08
CA TYR A 685 -23.45 6.77 5.67
C TYR A 685 -23.32 8.14 5.03
N ILE A 686 -22.97 9.15 5.83
CA ILE A 686 -22.85 10.55 5.44
C ILE A 686 -21.38 10.98 5.56
N PRO A 687 -20.77 11.61 4.52
CA PRO A 687 -19.40 12.11 4.60
C PRO A 687 -19.31 13.31 5.56
N VAL A 688 -18.33 13.27 6.46
CA VAL A 688 -18.06 14.33 7.45
C VAL A 688 -16.64 14.88 7.38
N TYR A 689 -15.71 14.14 6.79
CA TYR A 689 -14.32 14.56 6.66
C TYR A 689 -13.66 14.00 5.40
N LEU A 690 -12.85 14.84 4.76
CA LEU A 690 -12.00 14.45 3.64
C LEU A 690 -10.60 15.02 3.87
N ARG A 691 -9.61 14.16 3.94
CA ARG A 691 -8.22 14.55 4.15
C ARG A 691 -7.71 15.34 2.94
N GLN A 692 -7.16 16.53 3.16
CA GLN A 692 -6.68 17.41 2.08
C GLN A 692 -5.41 16.88 1.41
N THR A 693 -4.52 16.26 2.17
CA THR A 693 -3.32 15.64 1.62
C THR A 693 -3.63 14.20 1.18
N PRO A 694 -3.32 13.82 -0.07
CA PRO A 694 -3.48 12.44 -0.50
C PRO A 694 -2.54 11.51 0.27
N ASN A 695 -2.87 10.23 0.30
CA ASN A 695 -1.99 9.21 0.85
C ASN A 695 -0.77 9.02 -0.06
N ASP A 696 0.44 9.06 0.51
CA ASP A 696 1.69 8.99 -0.26
C ASP A 696 1.81 7.69 -1.07
N LEU A 697 1.28 6.57 -0.56
CA LEU A 697 1.37 5.27 -1.23
C LEU A 697 0.36 5.12 -2.38
N THR A 698 -0.89 5.58 -2.19
CA THR A 698 -1.99 5.31 -3.13
C THR A 698 -2.41 6.53 -3.95
N GLY A 699 -2.07 7.74 -3.48
CA GLY A 699 -2.53 8.99 -4.06
C GLY A 699 -4.02 9.28 -3.81
N GLU A 700 -4.69 8.51 -2.96
CA GLU A 700 -6.11 8.67 -2.63
C GLU A 700 -6.29 9.56 -1.40
N HIS A 701 -7.34 10.36 -1.38
CA HIS A 701 -7.73 11.13 -0.20
C HIS A 701 -8.55 10.25 0.74
N SER A 702 -8.23 10.25 2.04
CA SER A 702 -9.01 9.51 3.05
C SER A 702 -10.32 10.25 3.34
N CYS A 703 -11.43 9.53 3.23
CA CYS A 703 -12.77 10.02 3.54
C CYS A 703 -13.29 9.33 4.80
N VAL A 704 -13.84 10.10 5.74
CA VAL A 704 -14.57 9.58 6.90
C VAL A 704 -16.06 9.79 6.67
N MET A 705 -16.83 8.72 6.82
CA MET A 705 -18.29 8.78 6.76
C MET A 705 -18.86 8.18 8.04
N LEU A 706 -19.95 8.76 8.51
CA LEU A 706 -20.64 8.35 9.73
C LEU A 706 -22.10 8.01 9.43
N LYS A 707 -22.64 7.12 10.24
CA LYS A 707 -24.06 6.79 10.29
C LYS A 707 -24.49 6.70 11.75
N GLU A 708 -25.47 7.47 12.12
CA GLU A 708 -26.08 7.43 13.44
C GLU A 708 -26.90 6.16 13.60
N LEU A 709 -26.87 5.56 14.79
CA LEU A 709 -27.68 4.41 15.17
C LEU A 709 -28.89 4.89 15.97
N ASN A 710 -30.08 4.51 15.51
CA ASN A 710 -31.33 4.82 16.21
C ASN A 710 -31.49 3.86 17.39
N THR A 711 -31.09 4.30 18.56
CA THR A 711 -31.53 3.69 19.84
C THR A 711 -32.81 4.42 20.27
N ASP A 712 -33.88 3.66 20.50
CA ASP A 712 -35.25 4.17 20.72
C ASP A 712 -35.45 5.13 21.90
N GLU A 713 -34.37 5.54 22.58
CA GLU A 713 -34.45 6.26 23.84
C GLU A 713 -34.52 7.80 23.73
N ASN A 714 -34.10 8.46 22.63
CA ASN A 714 -34.19 9.93 22.50
C ASN A 714 -34.12 10.43 21.03
N PRO A 715 -35.24 10.76 20.38
CA PRO A 715 -35.25 11.30 19.01
C PRO A 715 -34.80 12.76 18.90
N GLU A 716 -34.67 13.51 19.99
CA GLU A 716 -34.25 14.93 19.96
C GLU A 716 -32.75 15.16 19.98
N GLN A 717 -31.93 14.17 20.33
CA GLN A 717 -30.47 14.31 20.42
C GLN A 717 -29.72 14.16 19.07
N SER A 718 -30.38 13.81 17.96
CA SER A 718 -29.76 13.38 16.70
C SER A 718 -29.47 14.49 15.69
N GLN A 719 -29.10 15.71 16.12
CA GLN A 719 -28.81 16.80 15.18
C GLN A 719 -27.31 16.99 14.86
N TRP A 720 -26.41 16.37 15.63
CA TRP A 720 -24.97 16.57 15.47
C TRP A 720 -24.44 16.13 14.10
N LEU A 721 -24.88 14.99 13.57
CA LEU A 721 -24.44 14.48 12.27
C LEU A 721 -24.87 15.40 11.11
N SER A 722 -26.08 15.97 11.22
CA SER A 722 -26.57 16.96 10.25
C SER A 722 -25.72 18.24 10.27
N ALA A 723 -25.35 18.73 11.46
CA ALA A 723 -24.50 19.91 11.63
C ALA A 723 -23.10 19.67 11.02
N PHE A 724 -22.47 18.53 11.32
CA PHE A 724 -21.16 18.16 10.76
C PHE A 724 -21.22 18.02 9.24
N SER A 725 -22.27 17.42 8.71
CA SER A 725 -22.47 17.29 7.27
C SER A 725 -22.60 18.64 6.55
N LYS A 726 -23.32 19.61 7.17
CA LYS A 726 -23.46 20.97 6.63
C LYS A 726 -22.10 21.70 6.59
N ASP A 727 -21.35 21.65 7.69
CA ASP A 727 -20.03 22.29 7.78
C ASP A 727 -19.03 21.64 6.79
N PHE A 728 -19.00 20.31 6.75
CA PHE A 728 -18.16 19.56 5.81
C PHE A 728 -18.43 20.00 4.35
N ARG A 729 -19.69 20.05 3.94
CA ARG A 729 -20.05 20.46 2.57
C ARG A 729 -19.61 21.89 2.26
N ARG A 730 -19.78 22.81 3.21
CA ARG A 730 -19.33 24.19 3.07
C ARG A 730 -17.82 24.27 2.87
N ARG A 731 -17.05 23.56 3.70
CA ARG A 731 -15.58 23.49 3.61
C ARG A 731 -15.13 22.81 2.33
N PHE A 732 -15.76 21.71 1.97
CA PHE A 732 -15.42 20.98 0.74
C PHE A 732 -15.65 21.84 -0.49
N LEU A 733 -16.78 22.56 -0.58
CA LEU A 733 -17.06 23.47 -1.68
C LEU A 733 -15.99 24.56 -1.82
N SER A 734 -15.55 25.14 -0.70
CA SER A 734 -14.47 26.13 -0.71
C SER A 734 -13.14 25.53 -1.15
N LEU A 735 -12.83 24.29 -0.77
CA LEU A 735 -11.57 23.61 -1.08
C LEU A 735 -11.50 23.05 -2.50
N LEU A 736 -12.62 23.02 -3.25
CA LEU A 736 -12.62 22.62 -4.66
C LEU A 736 -11.78 23.55 -5.55
N SER A 737 -11.63 24.82 -5.15
CA SER A 737 -10.75 25.76 -5.85
C SER A 737 -9.27 25.59 -5.52
N TYR A 738 -8.93 24.77 -4.53
CA TYR A 738 -7.56 24.58 -4.01
C TYR A 738 -7.14 23.11 -4.03
N GLN A 739 -7.24 22.43 -2.89
CA GLN A 739 -6.68 21.08 -2.70
C GLN A 739 -7.41 20.02 -3.54
N PHE A 740 -8.69 20.21 -3.82
CA PHE A 740 -9.52 19.27 -4.55
C PHE A 740 -9.82 19.71 -6.00
N SER A 741 -9.07 20.67 -6.54
CA SER A 741 -9.23 21.18 -7.91
C SER A 741 -9.09 20.11 -8.99
N ASN A 742 -8.37 19.03 -8.70
CA ASN A 742 -8.16 17.91 -9.62
C ASN A 742 -9.24 16.81 -9.53
N PHE A 743 -10.28 17.00 -8.69
CA PHE A 743 -11.35 16.03 -8.60
C PHE A 743 -12.21 16.06 -9.85
N HIS A 744 -12.59 14.86 -10.32
CA HIS A 744 -13.54 14.77 -11.41
C HIS A 744 -14.88 15.38 -10.98
N PRO A 745 -15.55 16.20 -11.80
CA PRO A 745 -16.79 16.88 -11.43
C PRO A 745 -17.88 15.94 -10.91
N SER A 746 -18.07 14.77 -11.54
CA SER A 746 -19.06 13.79 -11.09
C SER A 746 -18.79 13.25 -9.68
N LEU A 747 -17.53 13.10 -9.27
CA LEU A 747 -17.16 12.71 -7.91
C LEU A 747 -17.47 13.85 -6.93
N ALA A 748 -17.09 15.08 -7.26
CA ALA A 748 -17.36 16.26 -6.44
C ALA A 748 -18.87 16.45 -6.22
N LEU A 749 -19.67 16.36 -7.28
CA LEU A 749 -21.13 16.40 -7.21
C LEU A 749 -21.68 15.26 -6.33
N SER A 750 -21.18 14.05 -6.51
CA SER A 750 -21.60 12.91 -5.68
C SER A 750 -21.32 13.10 -4.20
N ILE A 751 -20.21 13.75 -3.82
CA ILE A 751 -19.90 14.10 -2.43
C ILE A 751 -20.91 15.10 -1.89
N LEU A 752 -21.22 16.13 -2.66
CA LEU A 752 -22.11 17.24 -2.27
C LEU A 752 -23.60 16.88 -2.22
N GLN A 753 -24.07 15.90 -3.00
CA GLN A 753 -25.47 15.50 -3.01
C GLN A 753 -25.97 15.01 -1.64
N ASN A 754 -27.14 15.53 -1.20
CA ASN A 754 -27.87 15.08 0.00
C ASN A 754 -29.39 15.20 -0.24
N LYS A 755 -30.21 14.55 0.55
CA LYS A 755 -31.66 14.44 0.33
C LYS A 755 -32.54 15.45 1.07
N ASN A 756 -31.97 16.39 1.83
CA ASN A 756 -32.74 17.28 2.69
C ASN A 756 -33.08 18.62 2.02
N SER A 757 -34.33 19.05 2.08
CA SER A 757 -34.86 20.30 1.56
C SER A 757 -34.53 21.52 2.45
N SER A 758 -34.48 22.71 1.92
CA SER A 758 -34.24 23.94 2.66
C SER A 758 -35.06 25.11 2.14
N GLU A 759 -35.36 26.06 3.01
CA GLU A 759 -36.11 27.27 2.69
C GLU A 759 -35.29 28.23 1.79
N LEU A 760 -35.83 28.51 0.60
CA LEU A 760 -35.21 29.36 -0.42
C LEU A 760 -35.29 30.86 -0.10
N ALA A 761 -36.34 31.27 0.60
CA ALA A 761 -36.63 32.68 0.87
C ALA A 761 -35.55 33.42 1.67
N ALA A 762 -34.71 32.66 2.41
CA ALA A 762 -33.61 33.23 3.19
C ALA A 762 -32.39 33.68 2.33
N HIS A 763 -32.30 33.23 1.06
CA HIS A 763 -31.12 33.42 0.21
C HIS A 763 -31.38 34.17 -1.07
N PHE A 764 -32.64 34.24 -1.51
CA PHE A 764 -33.06 34.89 -2.75
C PHE A 764 -34.18 35.89 -2.48
N SER A 765 -34.06 37.07 -3.05
CA SER A 765 -35.16 38.02 -3.06
C SER A 765 -36.30 37.51 -3.97
N PRO A 766 -37.51 38.01 -3.81
CA PRO A 766 -38.63 37.69 -4.76
C PRO A 766 -38.29 37.99 -6.21
N TYR A 767 -37.45 39.00 -6.45
CA TYR A 767 -37.00 39.36 -7.78
C TYR A 767 -36.00 38.39 -8.36
N ASP A 768 -35.12 37.82 -7.50
CA ASP A 768 -34.15 36.82 -7.92
C ASP A 768 -34.86 35.52 -8.29
N LEU A 769 -35.85 35.11 -7.49
CA LEU A 769 -36.67 33.92 -7.78
C LEU A 769 -37.43 34.11 -9.11
N LYS A 770 -37.95 35.30 -9.37
CA LYS A 770 -38.63 35.60 -10.64
C LYS A 770 -37.68 35.57 -11.85
N ARG A 771 -36.45 36.08 -11.71
CA ARG A 771 -35.40 35.98 -12.75
C ARG A 771 -35.03 34.52 -13.02
N LEU A 772 -34.84 33.71 -12.00
CA LEU A 772 -34.53 32.28 -12.12
C LEU A 772 -35.71 31.51 -12.77
N GLU A 773 -36.97 31.83 -12.40
CA GLU A 773 -38.15 31.25 -13.01
C GLU A 773 -38.27 31.59 -14.49
N LEU A 774 -38.08 32.85 -14.85
CA LEU A 774 -38.11 33.30 -16.26
C LEU A 774 -36.96 32.66 -17.06
N TYR A 775 -35.80 32.50 -16.48
CA TYR A 775 -34.70 31.82 -17.12
C TYR A 775 -34.99 30.32 -17.33
N SER A 776 -35.53 29.62 -16.33
CA SER A 776 -35.93 28.22 -16.45
C SER A 776 -36.96 27.98 -17.56
N ARG A 777 -37.77 28.99 -17.88
CA ARG A 777 -38.74 28.98 -18.99
C ARG A 777 -38.16 29.52 -20.31
N SER A 778 -36.85 29.76 -20.39
CA SER A 778 -36.15 30.30 -21.56
C SER A 778 -36.70 31.67 -22.04
N MET A 779 -37.26 32.45 -21.12
CA MET A 779 -37.85 33.77 -21.44
C MET A 779 -36.87 34.94 -21.26
N VAL A 780 -35.70 34.69 -20.62
CA VAL A 780 -34.65 35.69 -20.41
C VAL A 780 -33.27 35.08 -20.65
N ASP A 781 -32.32 35.94 -21.02
CA ASP A 781 -30.95 35.53 -21.30
C ASP A 781 -30.17 35.24 -20.01
N TYR A 782 -29.15 34.40 -20.10
CA TYR A 782 -28.29 33.97 -18.97
C TYR A 782 -27.58 35.14 -18.29
N HIS A 783 -27.36 36.23 -19.00
CA HIS A 783 -26.77 37.46 -18.45
C HIS A 783 -27.56 38.04 -17.26
N LEU A 784 -28.88 37.86 -17.25
CA LEU A 784 -29.75 38.36 -16.18
C LEU A 784 -29.67 37.54 -14.88
N ILE A 785 -29.05 36.36 -14.94
CA ILE A 785 -28.92 35.44 -13.78
C ILE A 785 -27.48 35.12 -13.38
N MET A 786 -26.47 35.63 -14.11
CA MET A 786 -25.05 35.32 -13.85
C MET A 786 -24.61 35.74 -12.45
N ASP A 787 -25.15 36.81 -11.90
CA ASP A 787 -24.92 37.23 -10.51
C ASP A 787 -25.50 36.23 -9.49
N LEU A 788 -26.54 35.49 -9.85
CA LEU A 788 -27.22 34.53 -9.00
C LEU A 788 -26.58 33.13 -9.06
N VAL A 789 -25.86 32.80 -10.13
CA VAL A 789 -25.28 31.43 -10.33
C VAL A 789 -24.44 30.98 -9.17
N PRO A 790 -23.52 31.78 -8.58
CA PRO A 790 -22.76 31.35 -7.41
C PRO A 790 -23.65 31.07 -6.18
N THR A 791 -24.71 31.88 -6.01
CA THR A 791 -25.65 31.72 -4.87
C THR A 791 -26.53 30.50 -5.08
N VAL A 792 -27.05 30.28 -6.29
CA VAL A 792 -27.83 29.08 -6.67
C VAL A 792 -26.99 27.82 -6.45
N ALA A 793 -25.75 27.79 -6.97
CA ALA A 793 -24.85 26.66 -6.79
C ALA A 793 -24.57 26.39 -5.29
N ARG A 794 -24.31 27.45 -4.52
CA ARG A 794 -24.07 27.34 -3.08
C ARG A 794 -25.29 26.81 -2.35
N VAL A 795 -26.49 27.35 -2.62
CA VAL A 795 -27.72 26.90 -1.97
C VAL A 795 -28.07 25.48 -2.41
N PHE A 796 -27.92 25.15 -3.69
CA PHE A 796 -28.17 23.81 -4.21
C PHE A 796 -27.27 22.78 -3.53
N PHE A 797 -25.96 23.02 -3.45
CA PHE A 797 -25.00 22.04 -2.89
C PHE A 797 -24.92 22.04 -1.37
N LEU A 798 -25.15 23.16 -0.70
CA LEU A 798 -25.12 23.22 0.75
C LEU A 798 -26.46 22.88 1.42
N LYS A 799 -27.58 23.29 0.80
CA LYS A 799 -28.91 23.17 1.39
C LYS A 799 -29.82 22.16 0.70
N GLN A 800 -29.42 21.74 -0.51
CA GLN A 800 -30.28 20.97 -1.42
C GLN A 800 -31.66 21.56 -1.60
N LEU A 801 -31.82 22.25 -2.70
CA LEU A 801 -33.09 22.71 -3.22
C LEU A 801 -33.93 21.49 -3.68
N GLY A 802 -34.36 20.64 -2.72
CA GLY A 802 -35.00 19.36 -3.01
C GLY A 802 -36.36 19.43 -3.66
N ASP A 803 -37.02 20.59 -3.62
CA ASP A 803 -38.40 20.74 -4.10
C ASP A 803 -38.58 21.68 -5.29
N MET A 804 -37.54 22.32 -5.75
CA MET A 804 -37.63 22.86 -7.11
C MET A 804 -37.57 21.64 -8.02
N SER A 805 -38.59 21.33 -8.72
CA SER A 805 -38.79 20.20 -9.64
C SER A 805 -37.87 20.18 -10.86
N LEU A 806 -36.66 20.71 -10.69
CA LEU A 806 -35.50 20.48 -11.52
C LEU A 806 -34.96 19.09 -11.15
N SER A 807 -35.58 18.04 -11.69
CA SER A 807 -35.04 16.71 -11.69
C SER A 807 -33.59 16.79 -12.20
N ALA A 808 -32.71 15.86 -11.78
CA ALA A 808 -31.36 15.77 -12.33
C ALA A 808 -31.38 15.70 -13.88
N ALA A 809 -32.47 15.21 -14.49
CA ALA A 809 -32.76 15.26 -15.92
C ALA A 809 -32.91 16.71 -16.45
N GLN A 810 -33.61 17.56 -15.72
CA GLN A 810 -33.81 18.96 -16.14
C GLN A 810 -32.57 19.81 -15.94
N CYS A 811 -31.74 19.53 -14.93
CA CYS A 811 -30.42 20.14 -14.81
C CYS A 811 -29.47 19.68 -15.94
N ASN A 812 -29.53 18.43 -16.36
CA ASN A 812 -28.79 17.95 -17.52
C ASN A 812 -29.34 18.52 -18.84
N GLU A 813 -30.65 18.63 -19.00
CA GLU A 813 -31.26 19.31 -20.15
C GLU A 813 -30.86 20.80 -20.22
N ALA A 814 -30.93 21.51 -19.09
CA ALA A 814 -30.50 22.91 -19.04
C ALA A 814 -28.99 23.07 -19.31
N ALA A 815 -28.15 22.14 -18.83
CA ALA A 815 -26.72 22.11 -19.13
C ALA A 815 -26.46 21.77 -20.61
N THR A 816 -27.19 20.83 -21.17
CA THR A 816 -27.08 20.41 -22.57
C THR A 816 -27.60 21.54 -23.52
N GLU A 817 -28.71 22.18 -23.17
CA GLU A 817 -29.18 23.38 -23.90
C GLU A 817 -28.19 24.53 -23.79
N PHE A 818 -27.55 24.74 -22.65
CA PHE A 818 -26.49 25.75 -22.49
C PHE A 818 -25.27 25.43 -23.36
N GLU A 819 -24.84 24.17 -23.40
CA GLU A 819 -23.75 23.73 -24.28
C GLU A 819 -24.11 23.82 -25.74
N GLU A 820 -25.35 23.48 -26.15
CA GLU A 820 -25.82 23.61 -27.53
C GLU A 820 -25.95 25.06 -27.95
N ARG A 821 -26.49 25.95 -27.10
CA ARG A 821 -26.55 27.39 -27.39
C ARG A 821 -25.14 28.01 -27.51
N HIS A 822 -24.27 27.66 -26.60
CA HIS A 822 -22.88 28.11 -26.66
C HIS A 822 -22.16 27.61 -27.92
N LYS A 823 -22.48 26.41 -28.37
CA LYS A 823 -21.96 25.82 -29.61
C LYS A 823 -22.55 26.54 -30.83
N GLN A 824 -23.85 26.82 -30.83
CA GLN A 824 -24.52 27.61 -31.88
C GLN A 824 -24.01 29.05 -31.94
N ASP A 825 -23.75 29.70 -30.80
CA ASP A 825 -23.15 31.03 -30.75
C ASP A 825 -21.71 31.03 -31.25
N MET A 826 -20.94 29.97 -30.94
CA MET A 826 -19.61 29.76 -31.48
C MET A 826 -19.59 29.44 -32.97
N GLU A 827 -20.62 28.77 -33.52
CA GLU A 827 -20.79 28.54 -34.95
C GLU A 827 -21.20 29.85 -35.68
N LYS A 828 -22.12 30.63 -35.12
CA LYS A 828 -22.46 31.96 -35.64
C LYS A 828 -21.26 32.91 -35.67
N VAL A 829 -20.41 32.87 -34.67
CA VAL A 829 -19.13 33.63 -34.66
C VAL A 829 -18.15 33.12 -35.72
N LYS A 830 -18.17 31.82 -36.06
CA LYS A 830 -17.37 31.26 -37.14
C LYS A 830 -17.90 31.59 -38.55
N GLU A 831 -19.24 31.67 -38.69
CA GLU A 831 -19.90 32.04 -39.93
C GLU A 831 -19.84 33.56 -40.22
N MET A 832 -19.62 34.39 -39.19
CA MET A 832 -19.30 35.81 -39.41
C MET A 832 -17.95 35.89 -40.13
N ASP A 833 -17.97 36.45 -41.33
CA ASP A 833 -16.83 36.59 -42.22
C ASP A 833 -15.76 37.47 -41.56
N LEU A 834 -14.91 36.84 -40.77
CA LEU A 834 -13.86 37.48 -40.02
C LEU A 834 -12.78 38.12 -40.90
N GLU A 835 -12.76 37.81 -42.21
CA GLU A 835 -11.85 38.43 -43.14
C GLU A 835 -12.22 39.90 -43.44
N GLN A 836 -13.50 40.25 -43.41
CA GLN A 836 -13.92 41.66 -43.55
C GLN A 836 -13.47 42.54 -42.39
N TYR A 837 -13.23 41.96 -41.24
CA TYR A 837 -12.80 42.69 -40.04
C TYR A 837 -11.29 42.61 -39.76
N LYS A 838 -10.56 41.74 -40.46
CA LYS A 838 -9.10 41.70 -40.39
C LYS A 838 -8.40 42.87 -41.10
N ILE A 839 -9.06 43.51 -42.01
CA ILE A 839 -8.51 44.60 -42.86
C ILE A 839 -8.59 45.97 -42.17
N ARG A 840 -9.36 46.11 -41.10
CA ARG A 840 -9.54 47.36 -40.35
C ARG A 840 -8.93 47.25 -38.92
N GLY A 841 -7.74 47.14 -38.85
CA GLY A 841 -6.75 46.85 -37.83
C GLY A 841 -6.73 47.62 -36.53
N ASP A 842 -7.75 48.02 -35.84
CA ASP A 842 -7.67 48.56 -34.50
C ASP A 842 -8.41 47.67 -33.47
N ASP A 843 -7.75 47.36 -32.36
CA ASP A 843 -8.25 46.47 -31.29
C ASP A 843 -9.56 46.97 -30.68
N GLU A 844 -9.83 48.27 -30.71
CA GLU A 844 -11.07 48.86 -30.21
C GLU A 844 -12.30 48.57 -31.11
N GLU A 845 -12.11 48.42 -32.42
CA GLU A 845 -13.19 48.02 -33.34
C GLU A 845 -13.60 46.56 -33.16
N TRP A 846 -12.65 45.67 -32.81
CA TRP A 846 -12.94 44.30 -32.49
C TRP A 846 -13.77 44.14 -31.21
N ASP A 847 -13.48 44.91 -30.18
CA ASP A 847 -14.26 44.96 -28.97
C ASP A 847 -15.70 45.45 -29.18
N GLN A 848 -15.90 46.38 -30.11
CA GLN A 848 -17.25 46.85 -30.49
C GLN A 848 -18.03 45.80 -31.30
N VAL A 849 -17.37 45.06 -32.17
CA VAL A 849 -18.00 43.99 -32.96
C VAL A 849 -18.37 42.80 -32.08
N LEU A 850 -17.51 42.40 -31.13
CA LEU A 850 -17.80 41.34 -30.18
C LEU A 850 -18.89 41.72 -29.19
N LYS A 851 -18.97 43.01 -28.78
CA LYS A 851 -20.11 43.55 -28.00
C LYS A 851 -21.40 43.52 -28.76
N LYS A 852 -21.38 43.81 -30.07
CA LYS A 852 -22.57 43.76 -30.96
C LYS A 852 -23.01 42.32 -31.26
N ALA A 853 -22.10 41.34 -31.20
CA ALA A 853 -22.41 39.93 -31.40
C ALA A 853 -22.99 39.21 -30.13
N GLY A 854 -23.19 39.95 -29.03
CA GLY A 854 -23.93 39.47 -27.87
C GLY A 854 -23.15 38.56 -26.93
N SER A 855 -21.83 38.30 -27.10
CA SER A 855 -21.04 37.38 -26.33
C SER A 855 -20.00 38.08 -25.41
N THR A 856 -20.45 38.60 -24.28
CA THR A 856 -19.57 39.19 -23.25
C THR A 856 -18.58 38.18 -22.66
N ALA A 857 -18.90 36.90 -22.62
CA ALA A 857 -18.01 35.86 -22.16
C ALA A 857 -16.80 35.66 -23.08
N ILE A 858 -16.95 35.80 -24.40
CA ILE A 858 -15.86 35.68 -25.38
C ILE A 858 -14.94 36.90 -25.30
N VAL A 859 -15.48 38.09 -25.03
CA VAL A 859 -14.71 39.33 -24.85
C VAL A 859 -13.84 39.26 -23.61
N SER A 860 -14.38 38.77 -22.49
CA SER A 860 -13.60 38.65 -21.25
C SER A 860 -12.45 37.65 -21.39
N ILE A 861 -12.66 36.51 -22.07
CA ILE A 861 -11.61 35.51 -22.30
C ILE A 861 -10.49 36.04 -23.22
N LYS A 862 -10.84 36.84 -24.25
CA LYS A 862 -9.85 37.47 -25.15
C LYS A 862 -9.12 38.65 -24.51
N SER A 863 -9.78 39.47 -23.70
CA SER A 863 -9.13 40.54 -22.95
C SER A 863 -8.17 40.04 -21.90
N ASP A 864 -8.51 38.95 -21.21
CA ASP A 864 -7.62 38.32 -20.24
C ASP A 864 -6.41 37.64 -20.90
N LYS A 865 -6.58 37.06 -22.09
CA LYS A 865 -5.42 36.52 -22.85
C LYS A 865 -4.53 37.66 -23.38
N LYS A 866 -5.08 38.77 -23.82
CA LYS A 866 -4.28 39.95 -24.25
C LYS A 866 -3.49 40.54 -23.07
N ARG A 867 -4.12 40.74 -21.91
CA ARG A 867 -3.43 41.23 -20.71
C ARG A 867 -2.29 40.31 -20.25
N LYS A 868 -2.41 38.99 -20.42
CA LYS A 868 -1.30 38.06 -20.14
C LYS A 868 -0.16 38.11 -21.15
N TRP A 869 -0.44 38.55 -22.38
CA TRP A 869 0.61 38.67 -23.41
C TRP A 869 1.33 40.04 -23.37
N GLU A 870 0.68 41.11 -22.93
CA GLU A 870 1.31 42.43 -22.80
C GLU A 870 2.25 42.56 -21.59
N GLY A 871 2.19 41.61 -20.65
CA GLY A 871 3.13 41.54 -19.49
C GLY A 871 4.48 40.91 -19.78
N GLY A 872 4.84 40.59 -21.01
CA GLY A 872 6.01 39.74 -21.29
C GLY A 872 6.95 40.16 -22.40
N THR A 873 7.02 41.43 -22.84
CA THR A 873 8.13 41.86 -23.72
C THR A 873 8.43 43.36 -23.53
N PRO A 874 9.67 43.73 -23.21
CA PRO A 874 10.08 45.11 -23.26
C PRO A 874 10.36 45.51 -24.71
N ILE A 875 9.56 46.43 -25.27
CA ILE A 875 9.84 47.07 -26.54
C ILE A 875 10.99 48.03 -26.32
N ALA A 876 12.06 47.77 -27.04
CA ALA A 876 13.14 48.70 -27.19
C ALA A 876 12.67 49.89 -28.04
N SER A 877 12.60 51.10 -27.51
CA SER A 877 12.59 52.33 -28.27
C SER A 877 13.82 53.15 -27.94
N ASN A 878 14.56 53.47 -29.00
CA ASN A 878 15.73 54.32 -29.03
C ASN A 878 15.49 55.69 -28.38
N GLY A 879 16.48 56.16 -27.65
CA GLY A 879 16.57 57.51 -27.16
C GLY A 879 17.59 57.69 -26.05
N ALA A 880 18.83 57.92 -26.41
CA ALA A 880 19.90 58.36 -25.51
C ALA A 880 19.79 59.90 -25.32
N PRO A 881 20.58 60.55 -24.48
CA PRO A 881 21.20 60.15 -23.20
C PRO A 881 21.00 61.21 -22.11
N GLN A 882 21.23 60.92 -20.87
CA GLN A 882 22.03 61.77 -20.00
C GLN A 882 22.34 61.21 -18.62
N HIS A 883 23.53 61.49 -18.21
CA HIS A 883 24.27 61.20 -17.02
C HIS A 883 23.53 61.29 -15.68
N GLY A 884 23.84 60.31 -14.80
CA GLY A 884 23.62 60.42 -13.38
C GLY A 884 24.32 59.29 -12.61
N LYS A 885 25.57 59.51 -12.22
CA LYS A 885 26.31 58.68 -11.26
C LYS A 885 25.56 58.62 -9.94
N LEU A 886 25.44 57.43 -9.33
CA LEU A 886 25.55 57.28 -7.86
C LEU A 886 25.75 55.80 -7.44
N LYS A 887 26.95 55.59 -6.99
CA LYS A 887 27.46 54.80 -5.86
C LYS A 887 26.94 53.41 -5.57
N LYS A 888 27.84 52.46 -5.78
CA LYS A 888 28.02 51.19 -5.05
C LYS A 888 27.96 51.41 -3.55
N LYS A 889 27.23 50.53 -2.85
CA LYS A 889 27.54 50.19 -1.46
C LYS A 889 27.65 48.67 -1.36
N GLU A 890 28.86 48.25 -1.20
CA GLU A 890 29.27 46.97 -0.62
C GLU A 890 28.83 46.97 0.83
N THR A 891 28.28 45.84 1.28
CA THR A 891 28.23 45.52 2.69
C THR A 891 28.72 44.11 2.93
N GLN A 892 29.76 44.11 3.66
CA GLN A 892 30.68 43.15 4.16
C GLN A 892 30.05 41.98 4.92
N HIS A 893 30.79 40.86 4.84
CA HIS A 893 30.79 39.71 5.73
C HIS A 893 30.80 40.06 7.21
N GLY A 894 29.95 39.45 7.97
CA GLY A 894 30.03 39.30 9.42
C GLY A 894 30.24 37.86 9.83
N LYS A 895 31.51 37.54 10.11
CA LYS A 895 31.93 36.33 10.85
C LYS A 895 31.43 36.46 12.29
N PHE A 896 30.77 35.45 12.84
CA PHE A 896 30.65 35.29 14.30
C PHE A 896 31.42 34.07 14.79
N LYS A 897 32.29 34.39 15.74
CA LYS A 897 33.21 33.52 16.48
C LYS A 897 32.46 32.63 17.47
N LYS A 898 33.01 31.42 17.67
CA LYS A 898 32.82 30.56 18.83
C LYS A 898 33.20 31.30 20.12
N ASN A 899 32.41 31.15 21.16
CA ASN A 899 32.89 31.26 22.54
C ASN A 899 32.45 30.05 23.34
N LYS A 900 33.43 29.43 23.98
CA LYS A 900 33.38 28.45 25.04
C LYS A 900 33.13 29.18 26.38
N HIS A 901 32.59 28.44 27.29
CA HIS A 901 32.65 28.43 28.74
C HIS A 901 31.29 28.61 29.43
N GLY A 902 31.00 27.65 30.28
CA GLY A 902 30.60 27.79 31.65
C GLY A 902 29.97 26.53 32.23
N LYS A 903 30.72 25.79 33.01
CA LYS A 903 30.26 24.78 33.98
C LYS A 903 29.42 25.43 35.07
N PHE A 904 28.44 24.68 35.60
CA PHE A 904 27.98 24.57 37.02
C PHE A 904 26.63 23.87 36.90
N GLY A 905 26.24 22.85 37.62
CA GLY A 905 26.59 22.38 38.94
C GLY A 905 25.30 21.81 39.55
N LYS A 906 25.34 20.56 39.92
CA LYS A 906 24.51 19.70 40.79
C LYS A 906 23.36 20.32 41.57
N LYS A 907 22.33 19.47 41.65
CA LYS A 907 21.43 19.04 42.75
C LYS A 907 19.96 19.38 42.50
N ALA A 908 19.11 18.49 42.51
CA ALA A 908 18.39 17.54 43.33
C ALA A 908 17.51 16.68 42.40
#